data_a3f5de02781050dcd4871c9a9bc7f16f
#
_entry.id   a3f5de02781050dcd4871c9a9bc7f16f
#
_cell.length_a   1.000
_cell.length_b   1.000
_cell.length_c   1.000
_cell.angle_alpha   90.00
_cell.angle_beta   90.00
_cell.angle_gamma   90.00
#
_symmetry.space_group_name_H-M   'P 1'
#
loop_
_entity.id
_entity.type
_entity.pdbx_description
1 polymer ?
#
loop_
_entity_poly.entity_id
_entity_poly.type
_entity_poly.pdbx_seq_one_letter_code
_entity_poly.pdbx_strand_id
1 'polypeptide(L)'
;MNKVNREVRPRQTVGIAPLSESGGIAVSNLSKSYGKVQALSDVTLSVDKGELFGLIGPDGAGKTTLFRILATLLLPDAGEATVEGKDVVGQMKEIRRKVGYMPGRFSLYQDLTVEENLQFFATLFGTTVAEGYDSIKAIYSQIERFKDRKAGALSGGMKQKLALSCALVHQPSVLFLDEPTTGVDPVSRKEFWEMLALLRQRGITIVVSTPYLDEVRRCDRVAFLHEGRIQGIGTPEVILERFREVFNPPGLAHHDAVAAQESDSVIEVSHLVKAFGDFRAVDDISFSVRRGEIFGFLGANGAGKTTAMHILTGLNQPTGGSGTVAGYDIRTEYEQIKKHIGYMSQKFSLYEDLTVAENIRLFGGIYGMSDKEIVRKRDLLLEQLEFTDHKDDLVGSLPLGWKQKLAFSVAIFHDPAIVFLDEPTGGVDPATRRQFWQLIYEAAHRGITVFVTTHYMDEAEYCDRISIMVDGKISAMGTPEELKDRLGQSDMDHVFTHLARKSRRAPQGGEPSAPQAAPQSSRRGAGWAFIVKEARHILRDKRTMLILFGMPVVMMLLFGFAITTDVKNVRTLVVTSQMDLQTQQAIERLSQSEYFTIVQAVPTPAEAERLIRHQQADMAVVFDRDFASRHTGIQLIVDGADPNMAQQWTNYAANVVTNASGSLVNAKMLYNPQMRSAYNFVPAILGMLLMLVCAMMTSISIVREKERGTMEVLLVSPVRPLMIIIAKVVPYLVLAFAILTTILLMERYVLDVPLAGSIVWIYVVSTVYIVLALSLGLFISNIATTQLMALLLSAMVLLVPIVMLSGMMFPVESMPQILQWIAAVVPPRYYIQAMRKLMVMGVDVGDVLQEMAVLAVMALFFLGIALAKFKKRLA
;
A
#
# COMPACT_ATOMS: atom_id res chain seq x y z
N MET A 1 2.59 -44.77 25.97
CA MET A 1 3.33 -45.94 25.39
C MET A 1 2.44 -46.57 24.34
N ASN A 2 2.71 -46.39 23.12
CA ASN A 2 2.71 -47.23 21.94
C ASN A 2 2.64 -46.39 20.68
N LYS A 3 3.84 -46.16 20.13
CA LYS A 3 4.04 -45.61 18.79
C LYS A 3 3.58 -46.67 17.79
N VAL A 4 2.58 -46.38 16.99
CA VAL A 4 2.29 -47.13 15.77
C VAL A 4 2.85 -46.36 14.62
N ASN A 5 4.14 -46.57 14.32
CA ASN A 5 4.76 -46.23 13.04
C ASN A 5 4.13 -47.14 11.98
N ARG A 6 3.18 -46.64 11.20
CA ARG A 6 2.86 -47.26 9.92
C ARG A 6 3.74 -46.67 8.85
N GLU A 7 4.82 -47.37 8.52
CA GLU A 7 5.58 -47.19 7.29
C GLU A 7 4.63 -47.31 6.08
N VAL A 8 4.38 -46.18 5.42
CA VAL A 8 3.76 -46.20 4.10
C VAL A 8 4.86 -46.68 3.12
N ARG A 9 4.77 -47.92 2.68
CA ARG A 9 5.63 -48.48 1.64
C ARG A 9 5.55 -47.61 0.36
N PRO A 10 6.65 -47.27 -0.29
CA PRO A 10 6.64 -46.57 -1.59
C PRO A 10 6.06 -47.52 -2.65
N ARG A 11 4.81 -47.24 -3.07
CA ARG A 11 4.21 -47.93 -4.23
C ARG A 11 4.73 -47.27 -5.50
N GLN A 12 5.19 -48.12 -6.39
CA GLN A 12 5.67 -47.96 -7.74
C GLN A 12 5.27 -46.62 -8.44
N THR A 13 6.27 -45.83 -8.78
CA THR A 13 6.19 -44.77 -9.79
C THR A 13 5.65 -45.38 -11.09
N VAL A 14 4.44 -45.03 -11.43
CA VAL A 14 3.91 -45.28 -12.77
C VAL A 14 4.78 -44.42 -13.71
N GLY A 15 5.39 -45.09 -14.67
CA GLY A 15 6.39 -44.49 -15.58
C GLY A 15 5.90 -43.18 -16.16
N ILE A 16 6.69 -42.13 -15.94
CA ILE A 16 6.56 -40.85 -16.62
C ILE A 16 6.91 -41.14 -18.07
N ALA A 17 5.96 -40.94 -18.97
CA ALA A 17 6.18 -41.07 -20.41
C ALA A 17 7.31 -40.11 -20.79
N PRO A 18 8.20 -40.52 -21.75
CA PRO A 18 9.29 -39.67 -22.20
C PRO A 18 8.73 -38.33 -22.68
N LEU A 19 9.46 -37.24 -22.36
CA LEU A 19 9.18 -35.86 -22.77
C LEU A 19 8.75 -35.86 -24.26
N SER A 20 7.48 -35.61 -24.52
CA SER A 20 7.01 -35.49 -25.90
C SER A 20 7.62 -34.20 -26.48
N GLU A 21 8.21 -34.30 -27.66
CA GLU A 21 8.71 -33.15 -28.46
C GLU A 21 7.58 -32.20 -28.92
N SER A 22 6.34 -32.41 -28.44
CA SER A 22 5.20 -31.55 -28.71
C SER A 22 5.35 -30.25 -27.94
N GLY A 23 5.60 -29.18 -28.62
CA GLY A 23 5.86 -27.78 -28.17
C GLY A 23 4.92 -27.15 -27.14
N GLY A 24 4.58 -27.85 -26.04
CA GLY A 24 3.82 -27.40 -24.91
C GLY A 24 4.74 -26.86 -23.75
N ILE A 25 4.47 -27.28 -22.53
CA ILE A 25 5.27 -26.97 -21.36
C ILE A 25 5.93 -28.25 -20.85
N ALA A 26 7.24 -28.20 -20.56
CA ALA A 26 7.96 -29.32 -19.96
C ALA A 26 8.77 -28.82 -18.76
N VAL A 27 8.71 -29.58 -17.68
CA VAL A 27 9.41 -29.31 -16.40
C VAL A 27 10.10 -30.59 -15.97
N SER A 28 11.40 -30.53 -15.67
CA SER A 28 12.23 -31.66 -15.26
C SER A 28 13.01 -31.33 -14.00
N ASN A 29 12.80 -32.13 -12.95
CA ASN A 29 13.52 -32.09 -11.68
C ASN A 29 13.65 -30.70 -11.08
N LEU A 30 12.60 -29.86 -11.22
CA LEU A 30 12.59 -28.45 -10.85
C LEU A 30 12.55 -28.29 -9.34
N SER A 31 13.50 -27.52 -8.79
CA SER A 31 13.57 -27.24 -7.36
C SER A 31 13.73 -25.76 -7.08
N LYS A 32 13.12 -25.29 -5.96
CA LYS A 32 13.19 -23.90 -5.51
C LYS A 32 13.05 -23.80 -4.01
N SER A 33 13.98 -23.02 -3.37
CA SER A 33 13.96 -22.76 -1.93
C SER A 33 13.91 -21.25 -1.64
N TYR A 34 13.31 -20.88 -0.52
CA TYR A 34 13.34 -19.55 0.06
C TYR A 34 13.97 -19.62 1.46
N GLY A 35 15.25 -19.33 1.54
CA GLY A 35 16.02 -19.53 2.77
C GLY A 35 15.99 -21.00 3.23
N LYS A 36 15.35 -21.30 4.37
CA LYS A 36 15.22 -22.66 4.90
C LYS A 36 13.98 -23.41 4.38
N VAL A 37 13.07 -22.72 3.72
CA VAL A 37 11.82 -23.33 3.24
C VAL A 37 11.98 -23.80 1.80
N GLN A 38 11.82 -25.09 1.56
CA GLN A 38 11.83 -25.67 0.22
C GLN A 38 10.41 -25.60 -0.37
N ALA A 39 10.22 -24.70 -1.33
CA ALA A 39 8.92 -24.46 -1.95
C ALA A 39 8.61 -25.45 -3.09
N LEU A 40 9.63 -25.90 -3.82
CA LEU A 40 9.53 -26.95 -4.85
C LEU A 40 10.71 -27.91 -4.71
N SER A 41 10.44 -29.20 -4.82
CA SER A 41 11.44 -30.28 -4.69
C SER A 41 11.21 -31.32 -5.78
N ASP A 42 12.11 -31.37 -6.75
CA ASP A 42 12.12 -32.39 -7.81
C ASP A 42 10.79 -32.50 -8.58
N VAL A 43 10.25 -31.33 -8.98
CA VAL A 43 8.99 -31.25 -9.73
C VAL A 43 9.22 -31.60 -11.18
N THR A 44 8.52 -32.62 -11.68
CA THR A 44 8.53 -33.05 -13.08
C THR A 44 7.10 -33.18 -13.61
N LEU A 45 6.78 -32.45 -14.67
CA LEU A 45 5.48 -32.49 -15.34
C LEU A 45 5.55 -32.06 -16.80
N SER A 46 4.57 -32.43 -17.60
CA SER A 46 4.38 -31.97 -18.99
C SER A 46 2.94 -31.53 -19.22
N VAL A 47 2.76 -30.46 -20.04
CA VAL A 47 1.45 -29.98 -20.47
C VAL A 47 1.46 -29.93 -22.01
N ASP A 48 0.48 -30.51 -22.62
CA ASP A 48 0.36 -30.56 -24.07
C ASP A 48 -0.15 -29.23 -24.66
N LYS A 49 0.15 -28.97 -25.93
CA LYS A 49 -0.33 -27.76 -26.60
C LYS A 49 -1.87 -27.78 -26.75
N GLY A 50 -2.50 -26.67 -26.34
CA GLY A 50 -3.97 -26.53 -26.40
C GLY A 50 -4.69 -27.25 -25.24
N GLU A 51 -3.96 -27.79 -24.27
CA GLU A 51 -4.52 -28.45 -23.08
C GLU A 51 -4.99 -27.44 -22.04
N LEU A 52 -6.07 -27.74 -21.33
CA LEU A 52 -6.50 -27.06 -20.12
C LEU A 52 -6.04 -27.90 -18.91
N PHE A 53 -4.88 -27.56 -18.36
CA PHE A 53 -4.20 -28.28 -17.30
C PHE A 53 -4.43 -27.66 -15.93
N GLY A 54 -4.88 -28.45 -14.96
CA GLY A 54 -5.13 -28.04 -13.59
C GLY A 54 -3.93 -28.31 -12.67
N LEU A 55 -3.56 -27.34 -11.83
CA LEU A 55 -2.59 -27.51 -10.74
C LEU A 55 -3.33 -27.36 -9.41
N ILE A 56 -3.48 -28.46 -8.68
CA ILE A 56 -4.22 -28.49 -7.41
C ILE A 56 -3.29 -28.79 -6.23
N GLY A 57 -3.65 -28.34 -5.06
CA GLY A 57 -2.88 -28.57 -3.82
C GLY A 57 -3.23 -27.56 -2.74
N PRO A 58 -2.87 -27.88 -1.47
CA PRO A 58 -3.12 -26.99 -0.35
C PRO A 58 -2.35 -25.66 -0.47
N ASP A 59 -2.70 -24.71 0.40
CA ASP A 59 -1.98 -23.46 0.51
C ASP A 59 -0.54 -23.73 0.95
N GLY A 60 0.40 -23.01 0.30
CA GLY A 60 1.83 -23.22 0.55
C GLY A 60 2.44 -24.42 -0.17
N ALA A 61 1.68 -25.22 -0.94
CA ALA A 61 2.20 -26.38 -1.67
C ALA A 61 3.21 -26.03 -2.78
N GLY A 62 3.37 -24.75 -3.16
CA GLY A 62 4.32 -24.32 -4.20
C GLY A 62 3.68 -23.95 -5.55
N LYS A 63 2.35 -23.95 -5.69
CA LYS A 63 1.63 -23.64 -6.94
C LYS A 63 2.08 -22.31 -7.57
N THR A 64 1.98 -21.22 -6.84
CA THR A 64 2.40 -19.89 -7.27
C THR A 64 3.90 -19.81 -7.61
N THR A 65 4.75 -20.54 -6.86
CA THR A 65 6.20 -20.60 -7.14
C THR A 65 6.46 -21.23 -8.51
N LEU A 66 5.77 -22.32 -8.83
CA LEU A 66 5.88 -22.96 -10.14
C LEU A 66 5.42 -22.02 -11.26
N PHE A 67 4.28 -21.34 -11.11
CA PHE A 67 3.80 -20.37 -12.11
C PHE A 67 4.77 -19.22 -12.32
N ARG A 68 5.37 -18.68 -11.25
CA ARG A 68 6.38 -17.61 -11.36
C ARG A 68 7.63 -18.07 -12.11
N ILE A 69 8.05 -19.32 -11.97
CA ILE A 69 9.17 -19.87 -12.73
C ILE A 69 8.78 -20.01 -14.22
N LEU A 70 7.64 -20.61 -14.52
CA LEU A 70 7.16 -20.79 -15.90
C LEU A 70 6.87 -19.46 -16.60
N ALA A 71 6.35 -18.47 -15.89
CA ALA A 71 6.18 -17.10 -16.38
C ALA A 71 7.49 -16.27 -16.39
N THR A 72 8.63 -16.89 -16.12
CA THR A 72 9.99 -16.28 -16.11
C THR A 72 10.20 -15.19 -15.07
N LEU A 73 9.35 -15.13 -14.06
CA LEU A 73 9.43 -14.17 -12.96
C LEU A 73 10.46 -14.56 -11.90
N LEU A 74 10.70 -15.87 -11.78
CA LEU A 74 11.57 -16.46 -10.76
C LEU A 74 12.55 -17.44 -11.42
N LEU A 75 13.77 -17.52 -10.88
CA LEU A 75 14.76 -18.53 -11.31
C LEU A 75 14.61 -19.81 -10.49
N PRO A 76 14.65 -21.00 -11.10
CA PRO A 76 14.82 -22.24 -10.36
C PRO A 76 16.21 -22.29 -9.73
N ASP A 77 16.36 -23.06 -8.65
CA ASP A 77 17.66 -23.35 -8.02
C ASP A 77 18.32 -24.58 -8.67
N ALA A 78 17.48 -25.54 -9.16
CA ALA A 78 17.92 -26.71 -9.90
C ALA A 78 16.81 -27.19 -10.86
N GLY A 79 17.18 -28.01 -11.84
CA GLY A 79 16.28 -28.54 -12.87
C GLY A 79 16.06 -27.58 -14.03
N GLU A 80 15.25 -28.02 -14.98
CA GLU A 80 15.00 -27.32 -16.24
C GLU A 80 13.49 -27.17 -16.47
N ALA A 81 13.09 -26.05 -17.12
CA ALA A 81 11.73 -25.84 -17.56
C ALA A 81 11.70 -25.13 -18.91
N THR A 82 10.81 -25.58 -19.79
CA THR A 82 10.58 -24.99 -21.09
C THR A 82 9.11 -24.64 -21.28
N VAL A 83 8.84 -23.53 -21.98
CA VAL A 83 7.53 -23.09 -22.40
C VAL A 83 7.56 -22.89 -23.92
N GLU A 84 6.73 -23.62 -24.66
CA GLU A 84 6.78 -23.70 -26.12
C GLU A 84 8.19 -24.02 -26.67
N GLY A 85 8.88 -24.95 -26.04
CA GLY A 85 10.24 -25.37 -26.43
C GLY A 85 11.33 -24.34 -26.10
N LYS A 86 11.00 -23.25 -25.37
CA LYS A 86 11.94 -22.18 -24.99
C LYS A 86 12.30 -22.28 -23.52
N ASP A 87 13.60 -22.21 -23.22
CA ASP A 87 14.11 -22.27 -21.87
C ASP A 87 13.72 -21.02 -21.04
N VAL A 88 13.15 -21.25 -19.84
CA VAL A 88 12.70 -20.18 -18.94
C VAL A 88 13.84 -19.31 -18.39
N VAL A 89 15.08 -19.78 -18.44
CA VAL A 89 16.24 -19.05 -17.95
C VAL A 89 16.84 -18.18 -19.07
N GLY A 90 17.13 -18.79 -20.22
CA GLY A 90 17.86 -18.16 -21.34
C GLY A 90 16.96 -17.35 -22.28
N GLN A 91 15.75 -17.86 -22.57
CA GLN A 91 14.87 -17.31 -23.61
C GLN A 91 13.67 -16.54 -23.06
N MET A 92 13.80 -15.93 -21.88
CA MET A 92 12.68 -15.26 -21.19
C MET A 92 11.96 -14.19 -22.02
N LYS A 93 12.67 -13.47 -22.92
CA LYS A 93 12.05 -12.41 -23.73
C LYS A 93 11.07 -12.96 -24.76
N GLU A 94 11.35 -14.13 -25.28
CA GLU A 94 10.53 -14.80 -26.28
C GLU A 94 9.29 -15.40 -25.61
N ILE A 95 9.48 -16.01 -24.43
CA ILE A 95 8.39 -16.55 -23.62
C ILE A 95 7.42 -15.43 -23.24
N ARG A 96 7.91 -14.31 -22.71
CA ARG A 96 7.09 -13.16 -22.27
C ARG A 96 6.22 -12.54 -23.37
N ARG A 97 6.56 -12.71 -24.63
CA ARG A 97 5.73 -12.25 -25.77
C ARG A 97 4.57 -13.18 -26.06
N LYS A 98 4.66 -14.44 -25.66
CA LYS A 98 3.70 -15.50 -25.97
C LYS A 98 2.85 -15.93 -24.78
N VAL A 99 3.16 -15.44 -23.61
CA VAL A 99 2.51 -15.83 -22.35
C VAL A 99 1.61 -14.72 -21.83
N GLY A 100 0.36 -15.08 -21.52
CA GLY A 100 -0.51 -14.29 -20.65
C GLY A 100 -0.39 -14.79 -19.23
N TYR A 101 -0.28 -13.89 -18.24
CA TYR A 101 -0.19 -14.24 -16.83
C TYR A 101 -1.18 -13.44 -15.99
N MET A 102 -1.95 -14.15 -15.20
CA MET A 102 -2.91 -13.59 -14.25
C MET A 102 -2.54 -14.08 -12.85
N PRO A 103 -1.93 -13.25 -12.01
CA PRO A 103 -1.57 -13.62 -10.63
C PRO A 103 -2.80 -13.72 -9.73
N GLY A 104 -2.73 -14.50 -8.66
CA GLY A 104 -3.83 -14.74 -7.72
C GLY A 104 -4.31 -13.49 -6.97
N ARG A 105 -3.48 -12.43 -6.89
CA ARG A 105 -3.92 -11.12 -6.40
C ARG A 105 -4.32 -10.25 -7.57
N PHE A 106 -5.42 -9.47 -7.41
CA PHE A 106 -5.84 -8.51 -8.43
C PHE A 106 -4.74 -7.47 -8.69
N SER A 107 -4.07 -7.59 -9.83
CA SER A 107 -2.84 -6.86 -10.18
C SER A 107 -3.07 -5.82 -11.28
N LEU A 108 -4.27 -5.25 -11.38
CA LEU A 108 -4.57 -4.14 -12.30
C LEU A 108 -4.60 -2.80 -11.57
N TYR A 109 -4.50 -1.72 -12.34
CA TYR A 109 -4.50 -0.35 -11.82
C TYR A 109 -5.91 0.09 -11.44
N GLN A 110 -6.18 0.10 -10.13
CA GLN A 110 -7.51 0.38 -9.60
C GLN A 110 -8.00 1.81 -9.87
N ASP A 111 -7.06 2.75 -10.04
CA ASP A 111 -7.34 4.17 -10.29
C ASP A 111 -7.56 4.48 -11.77
N LEU A 112 -7.21 3.56 -12.66
CA LEU A 112 -7.50 3.63 -14.09
C LEU A 112 -8.88 3.06 -14.38
N THR A 113 -9.50 3.54 -15.48
CA THR A 113 -10.75 2.98 -15.97
C THR A 113 -10.53 1.59 -16.59
N VAL A 114 -11.62 0.87 -16.88
CA VAL A 114 -11.59 -0.42 -17.57
C VAL A 114 -10.84 -0.29 -18.91
N GLU A 115 -11.22 0.70 -19.71
CA GLU A 115 -10.60 0.94 -21.01
C GLU A 115 -9.15 1.38 -20.91
N GLU A 116 -8.81 2.24 -19.96
CA GLU A 116 -7.42 2.69 -19.74
C GLU A 116 -6.51 1.54 -19.32
N ASN A 117 -6.98 0.59 -18.49
CA ASN A 117 -6.22 -0.62 -18.17
C ASN A 117 -5.98 -1.44 -19.44
N LEU A 118 -7.02 -1.69 -20.22
CA LEU A 118 -6.91 -2.50 -21.45
C LEU A 118 -5.97 -1.86 -22.49
N GLN A 119 -6.09 -0.55 -22.72
CA GLN A 119 -5.20 0.21 -23.59
C GLN A 119 -3.74 0.18 -23.10
N PHE A 120 -3.54 0.31 -21.80
CA PHE A 120 -2.21 0.24 -21.20
C PHE A 120 -1.56 -1.12 -21.47
N PHE A 121 -2.26 -2.23 -21.17
CA PHE A 121 -1.72 -3.57 -21.41
C PHE A 121 -1.53 -3.88 -22.90
N ALA A 122 -2.46 -3.49 -23.79
CA ALA A 122 -2.28 -3.64 -25.23
C ALA A 122 -0.98 -2.94 -25.70
N THR A 123 -0.79 -1.69 -25.30
CA THR A 123 0.42 -0.93 -25.65
C THR A 123 1.69 -1.55 -25.06
N LEU A 124 1.61 -2.09 -23.82
CA LEU A 124 2.71 -2.75 -23.13
C LEU A 124 3.26 -3.95 -23.92
N PHE A 125 2.36 -4.72 -24.53
CA PHE A 125 2.71 -5.88 -25.36
C PHE A 125 2.90 -5.52 -26.83
N GLY A 126 2.83 -4.23 -27.22
CA GLY A 126 3.10 -3.75 -28.57
C GLY A 126 1.96 -3.94 -29.56
N THR A 127 0.74 -4.09 -29.07
CA THR A 127 -0.51 -4.21 -29.85
C THR A 127 -1.48 -3.08 -29.53
N THR A 128 -2.61 -3.05 -30.17
CA THR A 128 -3.73 -2.14 -29.90
C THR A 128 -4.95 -2.92 -29.43
N VAL A 129 -5.87 -2.25 -28.73
CA VAL A 129 -7.14 -2.88 -28.31
C VAL A 129 -7.94 -3.35 -29.53
N ALA A 130 -7.89 -2.60 -30.64
CA ALA A 130 -8.58 -2.96 -31.88
C ALA A 130 -8.01 -4.25 -32.49
N GLU A 131 -6.68 -4.40 -32.56
CA GLU A 131 -6.01 -5.62 -33.07
C GLU A 131 -6.29 -6.84 -32.18
N GLY A 132 -6.38 -6.65 -30.85
CA GLY A 132 -6.64 -7.71 -29.88
C GLY A 132 -8.13 -7.97 -29.62
N TYR A 133 -9.05 -7.15 -30.16
CA TYR A 133 -10.46 -7.16 -29.78
C TYR A 133 -11.15 -8.52 -30.00
N ASP A 134 -10.91 -9.17 -31.12
CA ASP A 134 -11.52 -10.48 -31.42
C ASP A 134 -11.14 -11.57 -30.42
N SER A 135 -9.95 -11.48 -29.84
CA SER A 135 -9.48 -12.43 -28.83
C SER A 135 -10.18 -12.24 -27.48
N ILE A 136 -10.55 -11.00 -27.16
CA ILE A 136 -11.17 -10.63 -25.87
C ILE A 136 -12.67 -10.40 -25.96
N LYS A 137 -13.26 -10.32 -27.16
CA LYS A 137 -14.66 -9.93 -27.40
C LYS A 137 -15.66 -10.70 -26.53
N ALA A 138 -15.52 -12.01 -26.43
CA ALA A 138 -16.42 -12.87 -25.65
C ALA A 138 -16.44 -12.50 -24.13
N ILE A 139 -15.35 -11.92 -23.64
CA ILE A 139 -15.16 -11.54 -22.23
C ILE A 139 -15.44 -10.05 -22.04
N TYR A 140 -14.80 -9.24 -22.87
CA TYR A 140 -14.82 -7.79 -22.74
C TYR A 140 -16.20 -7.18 -22.98
N SER A 141 -16.98 -7.70 -23.95
CA SER A 141 -18.35 -7.25 -24.22
C SER A 141 -19.26 -7.24 -22.99
N GLN A 142 -19.01 -8.12 -22.02
CA GLN A 142 -19.80 -8.18 -20.78
C GLN A 142 -19.48 -7.03 -19.81
N ILE A 143 -18.31 -6.40 -19.93
CA ILE A 143 -17.86 -5.30 -19.08
C ILE A 143 -17.67 -3.99 -19.85
N GLU A 144 -17.78 -4.00 -21.16
CA GLU A 144 -17.54 -2.85 -22.05
C GLU A 144 -18.45 -1.66 -21.74
N ARG A 145 -19.71 -1.90 -21.32
CA ARG A 145 -20.63 -0.86 -20.85
C ARG A 145 -20.10 -0.07 -19.63
N PHE A 146 -19.09 -0.60 -18.92
CA PHE A 146 -18.46 0.03 -17.79
C PHE A 146 -17.04 0.55 -18.11
N LYS A 147 -16.71 0.73 -19.40
CA LYS A 147 -15.38 1.11 -19.88
C LYS A 147 -14.80 2.33 -19.21
N ASP A 148 -15.66 3.31 -18.88
CA ASP A 148 -15.27 4.57 -18.22
C ASP A 148 -15.21 4.47 -16.68
N ARG A 149 -15.63 3.31 -16.10
CA ARG A 149 -15.61 3.08 -14.66
C ARG A 149 -14.21 2.69 -14.19
N LYS A 150 -13.78 3.23 -13.04
CA LYS A 150 -12.51 2.84 -12.43
C LYS A 150 -12.51 1.35 -12.08
N ALA A 151 -11.40 0.64 -12.35
CA ALA A 151 -11.25 -0.77 -12.05
C ALA A 151 -11.44 -1.10 -10.56
N GLY A 152 -11.05 -0.18 -9.66
CA GLY A 152 -11.27 -0.33 -8.22
C GLY A 152 -12.75 -0.42 -7.81
N ALA A 153 -13.65 0.19 -8.58
CA ALA A 153 -15.09 0.23 -8.33
C ALA A 153 -15.89 -0.92 -9.00
N LEU A 154 -15.20 -1.90 -9.62
CA LEU A 154 -15.81 -3.09 -10.22
C LEU A 154 -16.06 -4.16 -9.15
N SER A 155 -17.06 -5.03 -9.40
CA SER A 155 -17.25 -6.25 -8.62
C SER A 155 -16.10 -7.26 -8.83
N GLY A 156 -15.95 -8.26 -7.96
CA GLY A 156 -14.92 -9.29 -8.07
C GLY A 156 -14.92 -9.97 -9.44
N GLY A 157 -16.07 -10.48 -9.89
CA GLY A 157 -16.18 -11.13 -11.21
C GLY A 157 -15.88 -10.19 -12.38
N MET A 158 -16.28 -8.91 -12.32
CA MET A 158 -15.91 -7.92 -13.35
C MET A 158 -14.40 -7.62 -13.35
N LYS A 159 -13.77 -7.57 -12.18
CA LYS A 159 -12.32 -7.42 -12.05
C LYS A 159 -11.58 -8.57 -12.71
N GLN A 160 -12.05 -9.81 -12.50
CA GLN A 160 -11.43 -10.99 -13.09
C GLN A 160 -11.60 -11.01 -14.63
N LYS A 161 -12.79 -10.61 -15.12
CA LYS A 161 -13.02 -10.47 -16.58
C LYS A 161 -12.09 -9.42 -17.20
N LEU A 162 -11.87 -8.29 -16.51
CA LEU A 162 -10.92 -7.28 -16.95
C LEU A 162 -9.48 -7.81 -16.94
N ALA A 163 -9.07 -8.50 -15.87
CA ALA A 163 -7.73 -9.07 -15.75
C ALA A 163 -7.46 -10.10 -16.86
N LEU A 164 -8.41 -10.97 -17.12
CA LEU A 164 -8.32 -11.95 -18.21
C LEU A 164 -8.27 -11.27 -19.59
N SER A 165 -9.09 -10.21 -19.81
CA SER A 165 -9.04 -9.43 -21.05
C SER A 165 -7.67 -8.77 -21.26
N CYS A 166 -7.08 -8.21 -20.21
CA CYS A 166 -5.74 -7.63 -20.26
C CYS A 166 -4.64 -8.68 -20.53
N ALA A 167 -4.80 -9.89 -19.98
CA ALA A 167 -3.86 -10.99 -20.22
C ALA A 167 -3.97 -11.59 -21.63
N LEU A 168 -5.10 -11.41 -22.32
CA LEU A 168 -5.39 -11.98 -23.64
C LEU A 168 -5.24 -10.98 -24.80
N VAL A 169 -5.20 -9.67 -24.52
CA VAL A 169 -5.23 -8.63 -25.56
C VAL A 169 -4.10 -8.73 -26.59
N HIS A 170 -2.97 -9.32 -26.22
CA HIS A 170 -1.80 -9.55 -27.08
C HIS A 170 -1.77 -10.94 -27.72
N GLN A 171 -2.86 -11.70 -27.65
CA GLN A 171 -3.06 -13.01 -28.26
C GLN A 171 -1.98 -14.05 -27.85
N PRO A 172 -1.84 -14.33 -26.53
CA PRO A 172 -0.85 -15.30 -26.07
C PRO A 172 -1.19 -16.72 -26.54
N SER A 173 -0.16 -17.55 -26.75
CA SER A 173 -0.32 -19.00 -27.04
C SER A 173 -0.43 -19.82 -25.74
N VAL A 174 0.07 -19.31 -24.62
CA VAL A 174 0.03 -19.94 -23.31
C VAL A 174 -0.54 -18.97 -22.27
N LEU A 175 -1.43 -19.44 -21.42
CA LEU A 175 -2.08 -18.65 -20.37
C LEU A 175 -1.86 -19.30 -19.01
N PHE A 176 -1.21 -18.59 -18.09
CA PHE A 176 -1.05 -18.98 -16.69
C PHE A 176 -2.03 -18.22 -15.81
N LEU A 177 -2.89 -18.94 -15.09
CA LEU A 177 -3.94 -18.39 -14.23
C LEU A 177 -3.76 -18.90 -12.80
N ASP A 178 -3.30 -18.04 -11.91
CA ASP A 178 -3.08 -18.41 -10.52
C ASP A 178 -4.32 -18.04 -9.69
N GLU A 179 -5.10 -19.05 -9.30
CA GLU A 179 -6.34 -18.94 -8.53
C GLU A 179 -7.31 -17.87 -9.06
N PRO A 180 -7.67 -17.90 -10.37
CA PRO A 180 -8.36 -16.78 -11.01
C PRO A 180 -9.79 -16.54 -10.53
N THR A 181 -10.40 -17.49 -9.83
CA THR A 181 -11.80 -17.45 -9.37
C THR A 181 -11.94 -17.28 -7.87
N THR A 182 -10.83 -17.13 -7.14
CA THR A 182 -10.85 -16.90 -5.70
C THR A 182 -11.57 -15.60 -5.38
N GLY A 183 -12.58 -15.66 -4.47
CA GLY A 183 -13.41 -14.52 -4.11
C GLY A 183 -14.43 -14.08 -5.17
N VAL A 184 -14.72 -14.93 -6.15
CA VAL A 184 -15.72 -14.69 -7.20
C VAL A 184 -17.01 -15.48 -6.89
N ASP A 185 -18.16 -14.84 -7.08
CA ASP A 185 -19.46 -15.47 -6.87
C ASP A 185 -19.70 -16.64 -7.87
N PRO A 186 -20.59 -17.63 -7.52
CA PRO A 186 -20.78 -18.84 -8.32
C PRO A 186 -21.20 -18.57 -9.77
N VAL A 187 -22.04 -17.55 -10.02
CA VAL A 187 -22.49 -17.21 -11.38
C VAL A 187 -21.34 -16.70 -12.22
N SER A 188 -20.58 -15.74 -11.68
CA SER A 188 -19.40 -15.19 -12.36
C SER A 188 -18.29 -16.24 -12.54
N ARG A 189 -18.16 -17.19 -11.59
CA ARG A 189 -17.21 -18.32 -11.67
C ARG A 189 -17.58 -19.25 -12.84
N LYS A 190 -18.84 -19.64 -12.94
CA LYS A 190 -19.33 -20.48 -14.04
C LYS A 190 -19.06 -19.82 -15.42
N GLU A 191 -19.41 -18.54 -15.53
CA GLU A 191 -19.16 -17.76 -16.76
C GLU A 191 -17.66 -17.71 -17.10
N PHE A 192 -16.79 -17.58 -16.08
CA PHE A 192 -15.34 -17.55 -16.28
C PHE A 192 -14.81 -18.89 -16.85
N TRP A 193 -15.27 -20.02 -16.30
CA TRP A 193 -14.86 -21.34 -16.80
C TRP A 193 -15.42 -21.66 -18.19
N GLU A 194 -16.63 -21.20 -18.51
CA GLU A 194 -17.17 -21.28 -19.87
C GLU A 194 -16.27 -20.51 -20.87
N MET A 195 -15.74 -19.36 -20.47
CA MET A 195 -14.78 -18.60 -21.27
C MET A 195 -13.44 -19.35 -21.45
N LEU A 196 -12.90 -20.00 -20.40
CA LEU A 196 -11.68 -20.80 -20.53
C LEU A 196 -11.86 -21.96 -21.52
N ALA A 197 -13.02 -22.61 -21.48
CA ALA A 197 -13.34 -23.66 -22.44
C ALA A 197 -13.34 -23.16 -23.90
N LEU A 198 -13.87 -21.96 -24.17
CA LEU A 198 -13.81 -21.32 -25.48
C LEU A 198 -12.37 -20.98 -25.92
N LEU A 199 -11.53 -20.49 -24.99
CA LEU A 199 -10.13 -20.19 -25.29
C LEU A 199 -9.33 -21.46 -25.61
N ARG A 200 -9.59 -22.56 -24.88
CA ARG A 200 -9.02 -23.87 -25.16
C ARG A 200 -9.40 -24.34 -26.58
N GLN A 201 -10.67 -24.23 -26.98
CA GLN A 201 -11.12 -24.58 -28.32
C GLN A 201 -10.41 -23.79 -29.44
N ARG A 202 -9.91 -22.57 -29.12
CA ARG A 202 -9.07 -21.77 -30.01
C ARG A 202 -7.60 -22.20 -30.03
N GLY A 203 -7.22 -23.25 -29.33
CA GLY A 203 -5.87 -23.81 -29.27
C GLY A 203 -4.92 -23.12 -28.29
N ILE A 204 -5.40 -22.31 -27.37
CA ILE A 204 -4.58 -21.72 -26.31
C ILE A 204 -4.30 -22.76 -25.21
N THR A 205 -3.04 -22.95 -24.88
CA THR A 205 -2.63 -23.81 -23.74
C THR A 205 -2.89 -23.06 -22.44
N ILE A 206 -3.65 -23.65 -21.53
CA ILE A 206 -4.07 -22.99 -20.28
C ILE A 206 -3.59 -23.81 -19.10
N VAL A 207 -2.83 -23.21 -18.21
CA VAL A 207 -2.48 -23.80 -16.92
C VAL A 207 -3.15 -22.97 -15.81
N VAL A 208 -4.02 -23.62 -15.03
CA VAL A 208 -4.79 -22.95 -13.99
C VAL A 208 -4.54 -23.58 -12.64
N SER A 209 -4.22 -22.78 -11.62
CA SER A 209 -4.27 -23.26 -10.23
C SER A 209 -5.65 -22.96 -9.64
N THR A 210 -6.18 -23.90 -8.90
CA THR A 210 -7.44 -23.73 -8.18
C THR A 210 -7.48 -24.54 -6.88
N PRO A 211 -8.06 -23.99 -5.81
CA PRO A 211 -8.37 -24.74 -4.60
C PRO A 211 -9.75 -25.43 -4.67
N TYR A 212 -10.53 -25.24 -5.74
CA TYR A 212 -11.91 -25.71 -5.83
C TYR A 212 -12.03 -27.02 -6.60
N LEU A 213 -12.62 -28.05 -5.98
CA LEU A 213 -12.73 -29.40 -6.57
C LEU A 213 -13.71 -29.49 -7.74
N ASP A 214 -14.75 -28.67 -7.75
CA ASP A 214 -15.70 -28.53 -8.87
C ASP A 214 -15.03 -27.96 -10.12
N GLU A 215 -14.06 -27.05 -9.95
CA GLU A 215 -13.27 -26.50 -11.03
C GLU A 215 -12.27 -27.51 -11.62
N VAL A 216 -11.69 -28.36 -10.76
CA VAL A 216 -10.76 -29.43 -11.16
C VAL A 216 -11.39 -30.33 -12.23
N ARG A 217 -12.68 -30.65 -12.09
CA ARG A 217 -13.41 -31.52 -13.03
C ARG A 217 -13.56 -30.94 -14.44
N ARG A 218 -13.26 -29.65 -14.63
CA ARG A 218 -13.33 -28.97 -15.92
C ARG A 218 -12.01 -28.98 -16.68
N CYS A 219 -10.93 -29.44 -16.05
CA CYS A 219 -9.61 -29.57 -16.65
C CYS A 219 -9.49 -30.90 -17.42
N ASP A 220 -8.62 -30.95 -18.42
CA ASP A 220 -8.32 -32.19 -19.16
C ASP A 220 -7.48 -33.14 -18.34
N ARG A 221 -6.41 -32.62 -17.74
CA ARG A 221 -5.54 -33.32 -16.81
C ARG A 221 -5.24 -32.39 -15.63
N VAL A 222 -4.90 -33.01 -14.50
CA VAL A 222 -4.53 -32.28 -13.29
C VAL A 222 -3.30 -32.89 -12.66
N ALA A 223 -2.48 -32.04 -12.04
CA ALA A 223 -1.39 -32.44 -11.19
C ALA A 223 -1.71 -32.04 -9.73
N PHE A 224 -1.53 -33.00 -8.83
CA PHE A 224 -1.64 -32.76 -7.38
C PHE A 224 -0.27 -32.44 -6.80
N LEU A 225 -0.08 -31.21 -6.34
CA LEU A 225 1.12 -30.70 -5.71
C LEU A 225 0.92 -30.65 -4.19
N HIS A 226 1.81 -31.30 -3.43
CA HIS A 226 1.79 -31.30 -1.97
C HIS A 226 3.22 -31.25 -1.44
N GLU A 227 3.50 -30.37 -0.48
CA GLU A 227 4.83 -30.16 0.11
C GLU A 227 5.94 -29.97 -0.96
N GLY A 228 5.65 -29.19 -1.98
CA GLY A 228 6.60 -28.88 -3.06
C GLY A 228 6.84 -30.03 -4.05
N ARG A 229 6.11 -31.13 -3.98
CA ARG A 229 6.28 -32.31 -4.86
C ARG A 229 4.99 -32.69 -5.59
N ILE A 230 5.12 -33.14 -6.81
CA ILE A 230 4.00 -33.74 -7.55
C ILE A 230 3.72 -35.14 -6.98
N GLN A 231 2.53 -35.33 -6.44
CA GLN A 231 2.06 -36.61 -5.89
C GLN A 231 1.38 -37.50 -6.94
N GLY A 232 0.86 -36.87 -7.99
CA GLY A 232 0.22 -37.58 -9.09
C GLY A 232 -0.22 -36.66 -10.20
N ILE A 233 -0.29 -37.18 -11.45
CA ILE A 233 -0.81 -36.51 -12.64
C ILE A 233 -1.79 -37.48 -13.29
N GLY A 234 -2.94 -36.99 -13.76
CA GLY A 234 -3.95 -37.83 -14.40
C GLY A 234 -5.20 -37.05 -14.75
N THR A 235 -6.25 -37.77 -15.16
CA THR A 235 -7.57 -37.12 -15.34
C THR A 235 -8.14 -36.70 -13.98
N PRO A 236 -9.02 -35.70 -13.94
CA PRO A 236 -9.64 -35.23 -12.71
C PRO A 236 -10.22 -36.36 -11.85
N GLU A 237 -10.94 -37.30 -12.46
CA GLU A 237 -11.59 -38.41 -11.74
C GLU A 237 -10.59 -39.32 -11.02
N VAL A 238 -9.49 -39.66 -11.70
CA VAL A 238 -8.42 -40.51 -11.17
C VAL A 238 -7.72 -39.85 -9.99
N ILE A 239 -7.42 -38.55 -10.11
CA ILE A 239 -6.70 -37.79 -9.07
C ILE A 239 -7.61 -37.55 -7.86
N LEU A 240 -8.86 -37.14 -8.08
CA LEU A 240 -9.82 -36.90 -7.01
C LEU A 240 -10.14 -38.19 -6.22
N GLU A 241 -10.28 -39.36 -6.89
CA GLU A 241 -10.50 -40.61 -6.22
C GLU A 241 -9.26 -41.10 -5.47
N ARG A 242 -8.07 -41.02 -6.12
CA ARG A 242 -6.80 -41.46 -5.50
C ARG A 242 -6.45 -40.70 -4.22
N PHE A 243 -6.76 -39.40 -4.18
CA PHE A 243 -6.47 -38.53 -3.06
C PHE A 243 -7.74 -38.10 -2.31
N ARG A 244 -8.80 -38.94 -2.39
CA ARG A 244 -10.11 -38.69 -1.77
C ARG A 244 -10.00 -38.33 -0.28
N GLU A 245 -9.15 -39.04 0.46
CA GLU A 245 -8.96 -38.80 1.90
C GLU A 245 -8.35 -37.39 2.19
N VAL A 246 -7.53 -36.86 1.28
CA VAL A 246 -6.97 -35.52 1.41
C VAL A 246 -8.01 -34.47 1.07
N PHE A 247 -8.77 -34.68 -0.01
CA PHE A 247 -9.76 -33.73 -0.50
C PHE A 247 -11.11 -33.88 0.18
N ASN A 248 -11.46 -35.08 0.68
CA ASN A 248 -12.73 -35.43 1.29
C ASN A 248 -12.54 -36.43 2.44
N PRO A 249 -11.87 -36.03 3.54
CA PRO A 249 -11.72 -36.91 4.68
C PRO A 249 -13.10 -37.31 5.24
N PRO A 250 -13.29 -38.56 5.71
CA PRO A 250 -14.57 -39.07 6.21
C PRO A 250 -15.06 -38.28 7.43
N GLY A 251 -16.34 -37.89 7.40
CA GLY A 251 -17.12 -37.57 8.59
C GLY A 251 -16.95 -36.16 9.20
N LEU A 252 -17.60 -35.15 8.61
CA LEU A 252 -18.23 -34.13 9.45
C LEU A 252 -19.53 -34.77 9.96
N ALA A 253 -19.63 -35.02 11.27
CA ALA A 253 -20.91 -35.38 11.88
C ALA A 253 -21.86 -34.19 11.64
N HIS A 254 -23.03 -34.45 11.02
CA HIS A 254 -24.07 -33.45 10.95
C HIS A 254 -24.38 -32.92 12.35
N HIS A 255 -24.49 -31.61 12.47
CA HIS A 255 -25.04 -31.01 13.66
C HIS A 255 -26.54 -31.31 13.66
N ASP A 256 -26.93 -32.38 14.44
CA ASP A 256 -28.34 -32.52 14.75
C ASP A 256 -28.72 -31.31 15.61
N ALA A 257 -29.39 -30.34 15.00
CA ALA A 257 -29.85 -29.15 15.71
C ALA A 257 -30.61 -29.65 16.96
N VAL A 258 -30.08 -29.30 18.14
CA VAL A 258 -30.78 -29.58 19.41
C VAL A 258 -32.19 -29.06 19.19
N ALA A 259 -33.19 -29.93 19.38
CA ALA A 259 -34.60 -29.61 19.18
C ALA A 259 -35.00 -28.41 20.09
N ALA A 260 -34.64 -27.25 19.66
CA ALA A 260 -34.94 -25.98 20.33
C ALA A 260 -36.43 -25.71 20.12
N GLN A 261 -37.15 -25.47 21.21
CA GLN A 261 -38.55 -25.02 21.15
C GLN A 261 -38.62 -23.74 20.31
N GLU A 262 -39.67 -23.61 19.51
CA GLU A 262 -39.88 -22.48 18.57
C GLU A 262 -39.83 -21.07 19.20
N SER A 263 -39.71 -20.95 20.50
CA SER A 263 -39.80 -19.70 21.27
C SER A 263 -38.48 -19.01 21.64
N ASP A 264 -37.26 -19.56 21.25
CA ASP A 264 -35.98 -19.02 21.71
C ASP A 264 -35.15 -18.39 20.55
N SER A 265 -35.69 -17.34 19.94
CA SER A 265 -35.00 -16.54 18.91
C SER A 265 -33.94 -15.65 19.54
N VAL A 266 -32.69 -15.71 19.03
CA VAL A 266 -31.57 -14.86 19.47
C VAL A 266 -31.37 -13.67 18.55
N ILE A 267 -31.77 -13.78 17.29
CA ILE A 267 -31.85 -12.69 16.31
C ILE A 267 -33.26 -12.63 15.76
N GLU A 268 -33.89 -11.45 15.81
CA GLU A 268 -35.15 -11.16 15.16
C GLU A 268 -35.02 -9.89 14.33
N VAL A 269 -35.45 -9.94 13.09
CA VAL A 269 -35.34 -8.83 12.13
C VAL A 269 -36.69 -8.68 11.41
N SER A 270 -37.22 -7.47 11.40
CA SER A 270 -38.48 -7.14 10.74
C SER A 270 -38.33 -5.92 9.85
N HIS A 271 -38.63 -6.11 8.57
CA HIS A 271 -38.64 -5.05 7.54
C HIS A 271 -37.35 -4.21 7.49
N LEU A 272 -36.18 -4.84 7.63
CA LEU A 272 -34.91 -4.13 7.68
C LEU A 272 -34.54 -3.52 6.33
N VAL A 273 -34.23 -2.22 6.35
CA VAL A 273 -33.83 -1.46 5.16
C VAL A 273 -32.54 -0.70 5.42
N LYS A 274 -31.61 -0.72 4.45
CA LYS A 274 -30.43 0.15 4.42
C LYS A 274 -30.24 0.76 3.05
N ALA A 275 -30.34 2.09 2.99
CA ALA A 275 -30.07 2.87 1.79
C ALA A 275 -28.78 3.70 1.93
N PHE A 276 -28.09 3.89 0.82
CA PHE A 276 -26.94 4.79 0.63
C PHE A 276 -27.26 5.73 -0.56
N GLY A 277 -27.80 6.90 -0.28
CA GLY A 277 -28.41 7.74 -1.31
C GLY A 277 -29.57 7.00 -1.97
N ASP A 278 -29.59 6.93 -3.30
CA ASP A 278 -30.63 6.23 -4.08
C ASP A 278 -30.47 4.71 -4.13
N PHE A 279 -29.31 4.19 -3.69
CA PHE A 279 -29.03 2.76 -3.72
C PHE A 279 -29.47 2.07 -2.43
N ARG A 280 -30.34 1.06 -2.52
CA ARG A 280 -30.75 0.22 -1.41
C ARG A 280 -29.89 -1.04 -1.36
N ALA A 281 -28.99 -1.11 -0.38
CA ALA A 281 -28.13 -2.27 -0.18
C ALA A 281 -28.86 -3.42 0.54
N VAL A 282 -29.80 -3.09 1.40
CA VAL A 282 -30.75 -4.02 2.06
C VAL A 282 -32.13 -3.44 1.84
N ASP A 283 -33.04 -4.23 1.28
CA ASP A 283 -34.38 -3.79 0.86
C ASP A 283 -35.46 -4.73 1.41
N ASP A 284 -36.01 -4.35 2.57
CA ASP A 284 -37.11 -5.02 3.22
C ASP A 284 -36.88 -6.51 3.53
N ILE A 285 -35.88 -6.81 4.37
CA ILE A 285 -35.63 -8.19 4.79
C ILE A 285 -36.21 -8.47 6.20
N SER A 286 -36.77 -9.67 6.37
CA SER A 286 -37.30 -10.15 7.64
C SER A 286 -36.89 -11.62 7.85
N PHE A 287 -36.32 -11.95 9.01
CA PHE A 287 -35.90 -13.29 9.37
C PHE A 287 -35.63 -13.41 10.88
N SER A 288 -35.56 -14.65 11.36
CA SER A 288 -35.18 -14.97 12.73
C SER A 288 -34.13 -16.07 12.78
N VAL A 289 -33.29 -16.07 13.83
CA VAL A 289 -32.25 -17.09 14.07
C VAL A 289 -32.44 -17.64 15.48
N ARG A 290 -32.45 -18.97 15.61
CA ARG A 290 -32.64 -19.68 16.88
C ARG A 290 -31.32 -19.79 17.66
N ARG A 291 -31.43 -19.97 18.97
CA ARG A 291 -30.27 -20.21 19.84
C ARG A 291 -29.54 -21.51 19.48
N GLY A 292 -28.22 -21.47 19.36
CA GLY A 292 -27.37 -22.62 19.00
C GLY A 292 -27.47 -23.01 17.52
N GLU A 293 -28.23 -22.30 16.68
CA GLU A 293 -28.37 -22.59 15.25
C GLU A 293 -27.14 -22.12 14.47
N ILE A 294 -26.72 -22.87 13.47
CA ILE A 294 -25.77 -22.44 12.45
C ILE A 294 -26.59 -21.89 11.27
N PHE A 295 -26.69 -20.56 11.18
CA PHE A 295 -27.50 -19.88 10.17
C PHE A 295 -26.61 -19.32 9.04
N GLY A 296 -26.80 -19.83 7.83
CA GLY A 296 -26.10 -19.40 6.62
C GLY A 296 -26.78 -18.23 5.92
N PHE A 297 -26.08 -17.14 5.69
CA PHE A 297 -26.57 -15.98 4.96
C PHE A 297 -25.85 -15.88 3.61
N LEU A 298 -26.45 -16.48 2.57
CA LEU A 298 -25.83 -16.73 1.28
C LEU A 298 -26.19 -15.65 0.25
N GLY A 299 -25.36 -15.46 -0.75
CA GLY A 299 -25.65 -14.55 -1.86
C GLY A 299 -24.41 -14.15 -2.64
N ALA A 300 -24.61 -13.57 -3.83
CA ALA A 300 -23.51 -13.03 -4.64
C ALA A 300 -22.78 -11.87 -3.95
N ASN A 301 -21.60 -11.55 -4.44
CA ASN A 301 -20.87 -10.35 -4.02
C ASN A 301 -21.69 -9.09 -4.36
N GLY A 302 -21.88 -8.23 -3.35
CA GLY A 302 -22.71 -7.03 -3.49
C GLY A 302 -24.21 -7.23 -3.27
N ALA A 303 -24.67 -8.45 -2.92
CA ALA A 303 -26.08 -8.72 -2.62
C ALA A 303 -26.60 -8.06 -1.32
N GLY A 304 -25.72 -7.46 -0.49
CA GLY A 304 -26.08 -6.78 0.74
C GLY A 304 -25.78 -7.55 2.03
N LYS A 305 -25.19 -8.77 1.96
CA LYS A 305 -24.87 -9.65 3.10
C LYS A 305 -24.09 -8.94 4.21
N THR A 306 -22.89 -8.42 3.90
CA THR A 306 -22.05 -7.70 4.84
C THR A 306 -22.73 -6.45 5.41
N THR A 307 -23.55 -5.75 4.59
CA THR A 307 -24.34 -4.60 5.06
C THR A 307 -25.37 -4.99 6.11
N ALA A 308 -26.10 -6.08 5.89
CA ALA A 308 -27.05 -6.62 6.86
C ALA A 308 -26.33 -7.03 8.15
N MET A 309 -25.23 -7.78 8.04
CA MET A 309 -24.39 -8.19 9.18
C MET A 309 -23.87 -6.98 9.97
N HIS A 310 -23.37 -5.92 9.30
CA HIS A 310 -22.92 -4.70 9.98
C HIS A 310 -24.02 -3.99 10.76
N ILE A 311 -25.28 -4.11 10.35
CA ILE A 311 -26.40 -3.56 11.11
C ILE A 311 -26.63 -4.42 12.37
N LEU A 312 -26.65 -5.76 12.23
CA LEU A 312 -26.84 -6.69 13.34
C LEU A 312 -25.74 -6.62 14.39
N THR A 313 -24.51 -6.35 13.97
CA THR A 313 -23.35 -6.18 14.87
C THR A 313 -23.24 -4.77 15.46
N GLY A 314 -24.17 -3.86 15.16
CA GLY A 314 -24.14 -2.49 15.66
C GLY A 314 -23.04 -1.60 15.05
N LEU A 315 -22.44 -2.01 13.91
CA LEU A 315 -21.46 -1.21 13.17
C LEU A 315 -22.13 -0.18 12.26
N ASN A 316 -23.33 -0.45 11.76
CA ASN A 316 -24.11 0.44 10.90
C ASN A 316 -25.52 0.61 11.46
N GLN A 317 -26.08 1.82 11.35
CA GLN A 317 -27.48 2.09 11.68
C GLN A 317 -28.39 1.74 10.49
N PRO A 318 -29.54 1.08 10.70
CA PRO A 318 -30.53 0.85 9.66
C PRO A 318 -31.20 2.15 9.24
N THR A 319 -31.66 2.22 7.98
CA THR A 319 -32.49 3.33 7.47
C THR A 319 -33.95 3.12 7.81
N GLY A 320 -34.43 1.87 7.86
CA GLY A 320 -35.78 1.48 8.20
C GLY A 320 -35.86 0.09 8.82
N GLY A 321 -37.01 -0.31 9.35
CA GLY A 321 -37.19 -1.61 9.98
C GLY A 321 -36.76 -1.64 11.46
N SER A 322 -36.90 -2.78 12.11
CA SER A 322 -36.51 -3.03 13.50
C SER A 322 -35.86 -4.40 13.66
N GLY A 323 -35.20 -4.64 14.76
CA GLY A 323 -34.64 -5.94 15.07
C GLY A 323 -33.95 -5.99 16.42
N THR A 324 -33.77 -7.21 16.92
CA THR A 324 -33.06 -7.46 18.17
C THR A 324 -31.95 -8.47 17.94
N VAL A 325 -30.84 -8.36 18.67
CA VAL A 325 -29.71 -9.28 18.69
C VAL A 325 -29.35 -9.54 20.14
N ALA A 326 -29.33 -10.80 20.55
CA ALA A 326 -29.13 -11.21 21.95
C ALA A 326 -30.09 -10.50 22.93
N GLY A 327 -31.32 -10.16 22.49
CA GLY A 327 -32.32 -9.44 23.27
C GLY A 327 -32.20 -7.91 23.27
N TYR A 328 -31.19 -7.33 22.62
CA TYR A 328 -30.93 -5.91 22.55
C TYR A 328 -31.35 -5.31 21.21
N ASP A 329 -31.96 -4.09 21.23
CA ASP A 329 -32.41 -3.38 20.03
C ASP A 329 -31.24 -2.85 19.20
N ILE A 330 -31.24 -3.13 17.87
CA ILE A 330 -30.15 -2.77 16.93
C ILE A 330 -29.99 -1.25 16.73
N ARG A 331 -30.97 -0.42 17.10
CA ARG A 331 -30.90 1.03 16.92
C ARG A 331 -30.43 1.75 18.16
N THR A 332 -30.90 1.33 19.33
CA THR A 332 -30.72 2.04 20.60
C THR A 332 -29.66 1.39 21.50
N GLU A 333 -29.49 0.07 21.43
CA GLU A 333 -28.66 -0.70 22.36
C GLU A 333 -27.43 -1.36 21.68
N TYR A 334 -26.94 -0.78 20.59
CA TYR A 334 -25.82 -1.34 19.81
C TYR A 334 -24.53 -1.54 20.61
N GLU A 335 -24.28 -0.77 21.65
CA GLU A 335 -23.13 -0.95 22.54
C GLU A 335 -23.25 -2.19 23.43
N GLN A 336 -24.51 -2.57 23.80
CA GLN A 336 -24.73 -3.84 24.54
C GLN A 336 -24.58 -5.04 23.58
N ILE A 337 -25.08 -4.91 22.34
CA ILE A 337 -24.89 -5.96 21.32
C ILE A 337 -23.40 -6.29 21.19
N LYS A 338 -22.51 -5.30 21.04
CA LYS A 338 -21.07 -5.51 20.87
C LYS A 338 -20.39 -6.28 21.99
N LYS A 339 -20.93 -6.23 23.22
CA LYS A 339 -20.40 -6.95 24.37
C LYS A 339 -20.78 -8.43 24.40
N HIS A 340 -21.89 -8.79 23.72
CA HIS A 340 -22.47 -10.13 23.76
C HIS A 340 -22.27 -10.94 22.49
N ILE A 341 -21.56 -10.35 21.50
CA ILE A 341 -21.28 -11.00 20.22
C ILE A 341 -19.80 -11.20 19.99
N GLY A 342 -19.45 -12.26 19.28
CA GLY A 342 -18.17 -12.42 18.64
C GLY A 342 -18.25 -11.96 17.17
N TYR A 343 -17.18 -11.40 16.62
CA TYR A 343 -17.17 -10.94 15.23
C TYR A 343 -15.85 -11.28 14.54
N MET A 344 -15.93 -11.95 13.40
CA MET A 344 -14.80 -12.19 12.50
C MET A 344 -15.10 -11.55 11.15
N SER A 345 -14.34 -10.53 10.78
CA SER A 345 -14.51 -9.81 9.52
C SER A 345 -13.88 -10.54 8.34
N GLN A 346 -14.35 -10.25 7.12
CA GLN A 346 -13.81 -10.78 5.87
C GLN A 346 -12.31 -10.47 5.68
N LYS A 347 -11.86 -9.29 6.10
CA LYS A 347 -10.44 -8.97 6.17
C LYS A 347 -9.89 -9.48 7.48
N PHE A 348 -8.69 -10.07 7.44
CA PHE A 348 -8.02 -10.56 8.64
C PHE A 348 -7.96 -9.47 9.72
N SER A 349 -8.50 -9.76 10.91
CA SER A 349 -8.76 -8.76 11.96
C SER A 349 -7.76 -8.80 13.11
N LEU A 350 -6.85 -9.78 13.16
CA LEU A 350 -5.80 -9.84 14.16
C LEU A 350 -4.59 -8.97 13.78
N TYR A 351 -3.85 -8.54 14.78
CA TYR A 351 -2.65 -7.73 14.57
C TYR A 351 -1.48 -8.63 14.13
N GLU A 352 -1.02 -8.46 12.91
CA GLU A 352 0.04 -9.28 12.33
C GLU A 352 1.41 -9.06 12.99
N ASP A 353 1.62 -7.89 13.60
CA ASP A 353 2.86 -7.51 14.30
C ASP A 353 2.90 -8.00 15.75
N LEU A 354 1.82 -8.58 16.26
CA LEU A 354 1.74 -9.19 17.58
C LEU A 354 1.88 -10.70 17.47
N THR A 355 2.39 -11.32 18.55
CA THR A 355 2.45 -12.76 18.66
C THR A 355 1.04 -13.36 18.85
N VAL A 356 0.93 -14.67 18.70
CA VAL A 356 -0.33 -15.40 18.97
C VAL A 356 -0.82 -15.13 20.39
N ALA A 357 0.06 -15.24 21.38
CA ALA A 357 -0.30 -15.03 22.79
C ALA A 357 -0.71 -13.57 23.08
N GLU A 358 -0.02 -12.60 22.47
CA GLU A 358 -0.35 -11.17 22.61
C GLU A 358 -1.68 -10.82 21.98
N ASN A 359 -2.03 -11.37 20.81
CA ASN A 359 -3.34 -11.17 20.19
C ASN A 359 -4.45 -11.72 21.10
N ILE A 360 -4.32 -12.95 21.62
CA ILE A 360 -5.31 -13.53 22.53
C ILE A 360 -5.49 -12.66 23.77
N ARG A 361 -4.38 -12.18 24.36
CA ARG A 361 -4.44 -11.30 25.54
C ARG A 361 -5.12 -9.97 25.24
N LEU A 362 -4.78 -9.34 24.10
CA LEU A 362 -5.36 -8.08 23.67
C LEU A 362 -6.88 -8.19 23.52
N PHE A 363 -7.35 -9.18 22.78
CA PHE A 363 -8.79 -9.34 22.53
C PHE A 363 -9.54 -9.77 23.80
N GLY A 364 -8.97 -10.65 24.63
CA GLY A 364 -9.54 -10.95 25.95
C GLY A 364 -9.72 -9.70 26.83
N GLY A 365 -8.73 -8.80 26.80
CA GLY A 365 -8.81 -7.52 27.50
C GLY A 365 -9.86 -6.57 26.91
N ILE A 366 -10.02 -6.51 25.59
CA ILE A 366 -11.06 -5.72 24.89
C ILE A 366 -12.46 -6.17 25.34
N TYR A 367 -12.66 -7.48 25.50
CA TYR A 367 -13.94 -8.04 25.97
C TYR A 367 -14.09 -7.99 27.51
N GLY A 368 -13.17 -7.35 28.25
CA GLY A 368 -13.28 -7.11 29.68
C GLY A 368 -12.96 -8.31 30.58
N MET A 369 -12.26 -9.32 30.06
CA MET A 369 -11.85 -10.48 30.83
C MET A 369 -10.70 -10.15 31.79
N SER A 370 -10.66 -10.82 32.94
CA SER A 370 -9.55 -10.65 33.89
C SER A 370 -8.26 -11.33 33.38
N ASP A 371 -7.08 -10.77 33.70
CA ASP A 371 -5.79 -11.34 33.29
C ASP A 371 -5.63 -12.82 33.69
N LYS A 372 -6.13 -13.22 34.87
CA LYS A 372 -6.08 -14.63 35.32
C LYS A 372 -6.92 -15.56 34.45
N GLU A 373 -8.07 -15.10 34.03
CA GLU A 373 -8.98 -15.84 33.16
C GLU A 373 -8.42 -15.95 31.74
N ILE A 374 -7.86 -14.85 31.23
CA ILE A 374 -7.21 -14.79 29.91
C ILE A 374 -6.07 -15.82 29.86
N VAL A 375 -5.18 -15.85 30.86
CA VAL A 375 -4.06 -16.79 30.88
C VAL A 375 -4.56 -18.24 30.88
N ARG A 376 -5.54 -18.57 31.75
CA ARG A 376 -6.08 -19.92 31.82
C ARG A 376 -6.73 -20.37 30.50
N LYS A 377 -7.59 -19.54 29.92
CA LYS A 377 -8.27 -19.86 28.66
C LYS A 377 -7.30 -19.87 27.48
N ARG A 378 -6.30 -18.98 27.49
CA ARG A 378 -5.26 -18.95 26.45
C ARG A 378 -4.50 -20.28 26.35
N ASP A 379 -4.06 -20.79 27.50
CA ASP A 379 -3.24 -22.01 27.51
C ASP A 379 -4.07 -23.23 27.01
N LEU A 380 -5.35 -23.33 27.42
CA LEU A 380 -6.28 -24.33 26.89
C LEU A 380 -6.52 -24.17 25.37
N LEU A 381 -6.69 -22.92 24.91
CA LEU A 381 -6.91 -22.63 23.49
C LEU A 381 -5.68 -22.99 22.64
N LEU A 382 -4.48 -22.68 23.12
CA LEU A 382 -3.24 -23.02 22.44
C LEU A 382 -3.04 -24.54 22.32
N GLU A 383 -3.41 -25.29 23.34
CA GLU A 383 -3.40 -26.75 23.33
C GLU A 383 -4.43 -27.28 22.32
N GLN A 384 -5.67 -26.80 22.35
CA GLN A 384 -6.75 -27.18 21.42
C GLN A 384 -6.42 -26.93 19.95
N LEU A 385 -5.74 -25.83 19.66
CA LEU A 385 -5.34 -25.45 18.30
C LEU A 385 -4.01 -26.08 17.85
N GLU A 386 -3.32 -26.81 18.74
CA GLU A 386 -1.94 -27.29 18.51
C GLU A 386 -0.93 -26.15 18.27
N PHE A 387 -1.15 -25.00 18.91
CA PHE A 387 -0.32 -23.78 18.76
C PHE A 387 0.63 -23.55 19.93
N THR A 388 0.78 -24.51 20.84
CA THR A 388 1.61 -24.37 22.04
C THR A 388 3.06 -23.98 21.72
N ASP A 389 3.65 -24.58 20.69
CA ASP A 389 5.02 -24.30 20.22
C ASP A 389 5.11 -22.99 19.41
N HIS A 390 3.99 -22.43 18.96
CA HIS A 390 3.87 -21.24 18.11
C HIS A 390 3.31 -20.02 18.84
N LYS A 391 3.18 -20.07 20.17
CA LYS A 391 2.57 -19.00 20.98
C LYS A 391 3.29 -17.66 20.87
N ASP A 392 4.61 -17.71 20.66
CA ASP A 392 5.50 -16.55 20.56
C ASP A 392 5.81 -16.16 19.09
N ASP A 393 5.26 -16.89 18.10
CA ASP A 393 5.37 -16.55 16.70
C ASP A 393 4.49 -15.35 16.37
N LEU A 394 4.99 -14.46 15.49
CA LEU A 394 4.18 -13.36 14.96
C LEU A 394 3.03 -13.89 14.12
N VAL A 395 1.83 -13.37 14.34
CA VAL A 395 0.64 -13.78 13.57
C VAL A 395 0.85 -13.55 12.08
N GLY A 396 1.60 -12.51 11.69
CA GLY A 396 1.96 -12.23 10.31
C GLY A 396 2.69 -13.37 9.60
N SER A 397 3.47 -14.19 10.32
CA SER A 397 4.24 -15.30 9.77
C SER A 397 3.45 -16.61 9.60
N LEU A 398 2.25 -16.72 10.19
CA LEU A 398 1.43 -17.92 10.13
C LEU A 398 0.80 -18.14 8.74
N PRO A 399 0.59 -19.38 8.31
CA PRO A 399 -0.22 -19.70 7.14
C PRO A 399 -1.66 -19.17 7.27
N LEU A 400 -2.31 -18.85 6.14
CA LEU A 400 -3.65 -18.23 6.14
C LEU A 400 -4.69 -19.05 6.92
N GLY A 401 -4.73 -20.38 6.75
CA GLY A 401 -5.66 -21.23 7.46
C GLY A 401 -5.45 -21.23 8.99
N TRP A 402 -4.21 -21.12 9.46
CA TRP A 402 -3.90 -20.99 10.89
C TRP A 402 -4.34 -19.63 11.42
N LYS A 403 -4.12 -18.57 10.65
CA LYS A 403 -4.61 -17.23 10.97
C LYS A 403 -6.13 -17.22 11.14
N GLN A 404 -6.85 -17.90 10.26
CA GLN A 404 -8.32 -17.95 10.32
C GLN A 404 -8.81 -18.76 11.53
N LYS A 405 -8.21 -19.93 11.84
CA LYS A 405 -8.52 -20.69 13.05
C LYS A 405 -8.30 -19.84 14.30
N LEU A 406 -7.19 -19.13 14.39
CA LEU A 406 -6.89 -18.22 15.50
C LEU A 406 -7.91 -17.08 15.58
N ALA A 407 -8.26 -16.45 14.46
CA ALA A 407 -9.22 -15.34 14.43
C ALA A 407 -10.61 -15.77 14.89
N PHE A 408 -11.08 -16.94 14.45
CA PHE A 408 -12.33 -17.50 14.93
C PHE A 408 -12.30 -17.80 16.43
N SER A 409 -11.25 -18.46 16.90
CA SER A 409 -11.11 -18.82 18.30
C SER A 409 -11.03 -17.60 19.21
N VAL A 410 -10.38 -16.55 18.75
CA VAL A 410 -10.33 -15.23 19.45
C VAL A 410 -11.72 -14.56 19.44
N ALA A 411 -12.50 -14.67 18.35
CA ALA A 411 -13.84 -14.11 18.28
C ALA A 411 -14.81 -14.77 19.27
N ILE A 412 -14.60 -16.03 19.62
CA ILE A 412 -15.43 -16.77 20.60
C ILE A 412 -14.78 -16.87 21.99
N PHE A 413 -13.63 -16.25 22.23
CA PHE A 413 -12.82 -16.42 23.44
C PHE A 413 -13.52 -15.99 24.74
N HIS A 414 -14.45 -15.04 24.66
CA HIS A 414 -15.24 -14.52 25.77
C HIS A 414 -16.60 -15.22 25.94
N ASP A 415 -16.81 -16.38 25.26
CA ASP A 415 -18.06 -17.17 25.26
C ASP A 415 -19.30 -16.33 24.89
N PRO A 416 -19.34 -15.70 23.69
CA PRO A 416 -20.47 -14.90 23.27
C PRO A 416 -21.73 -15.72 23.03
N ALA A 417 -22.91 -15.10 23.13
CA ALA A 417 -24.18 -15.76 22.78
C ALA A 417 -24.29 -16.03 21.27
N ILE A 418 -23.69 -15.16 20.47
CA ILE A 418 -23.71 -15.21 19.00
C ILE A 418 -22.32 -14.86 18.46
N VAL A 419 -21.85 -15.61 17.44
CA VAL A 419 -20.68 -15.22 16.64
C VAL A 419 -21.09 -14.93 15.20
N PHE A 420 -20.65 -13.80 14.69
CA PHE A 420 -20.82 -13.36 13.30
C PHE A 420 -19.54 -13.60 12.51
N LEU A 421 -19.64 -14.33 11.41
CA LEU A 421 -18.52 -14.74 10.56
C LEU A 421 -18.75 -14.22 9.13
N ASP A 422 -17.94 -13.25 8.68
CA ASP A 422 -18.08 -12.67 7.34
C ASP A 422 -17.09 -13.34 6.37
N GLU A 423 -17.60 -14.24 5.53
CA GLU A 423 -16.83 -15.03 4.54
C GLU A 423 -15.57 -15.67 5.15
N PRO A 424 -15.69 -16.44 6.25
CA PRO A 424 -14.55 -16.82 7.08
C PRO A 424 -13.56 -17.77 6.41
N THR A 425 -13.98 -18.48 5.37
CA THR A 425 -13.18 -19.50 4.65
C THR A 425 -12.71 -19.01 3.28
N GLY A 426 -12.82 -17.71 3.01
CA GLY A 426 -12.39 -17.11 1.76
C GLY A 426 -10.90 -17.31 1.48
N GLY A 427 -10.56 -17.95 0.33
CA GLY A 427 -9.19 -18.17 -0.10
C GLY A 427 -8.45 -19.31 0.62
N VAL A 428 -9.14 -20.18 1.34
CA VAL A 428 -8.56 -21.33 2.05
C VAL A 428 -8.78 -22.63 1.25
N ASP A 429 -7.78 -23.49 1.30
CA ASP A 429 -7.87 -24.82 0.68
C ASP A 429 -8.97 -25.72 1.30
N PRO A 430 -9.48 -26.73 0.58
CA PRO A 430 -10.60 -27.55 1.03
C PRO A 430 -10.36 -28.28 2.35
N ALA A 431 -9.14 -28.75 2.63
CA ALA A 431 -8.83 -29.47 3.86
C ALA A 431 -8.88 -28.52 5.06
N THR A 432 -8.26 -27.36 4.96
CA THR A 432 -8.28 -26.31 6.00
C THR A 432 -9.70 -25.77 6.21
N ARG A 433 -10.50 -25.61 5.14
CA ARG A 433 -11.91 -25.20 5.21
C ARG A 433 -12.72 -26.14 6.07
N ARG A 434 -12.55 -27.44 5.89
CA ARG A 434 -13.24 -28.44 6.72
C ARG A 434 -12.86 -28.41 8.18
N GLN A 435 -11.58 -28.29 8.47
CA GLN A 435 -11.12 -28.14 9.85
C GLN A 435 -11.70 -26.87 10.50
N PHE A 436 -11.90 -25.81 9.72
CA PHE A 436 -12.56 -24.61 10.20
C PHE A 436 -14.05 -24.85 10.51
N TRP A 437 -14.77 -25.55 9.63
CA TRP A 437 -16.16 -25.92 9.87
C TRP A 437 -16.34 -26.83 11.07
N GLN A 438 -15.37 -27.72 11.35
CA GLN A 438 -15.37 -28.52 12.57
C GLN A 438 -15.31 -27.62 13.83
N LEU A 439 -14.52 -26.58 13.83
CA LEU A 439 -14.49 -25.61 14.94
C LEU A 439 -15.83 -24.87 15.09
N ILE A 440 -16.52 -24.57 13.98
CA ILE A 440 -17.88 -23.97 14.00
C ILE A 440 -18.86 -24.94 14.67
N TYR A 441 -18.86 -26.22 14.30
CA TYR A 441 -19.71 -27.23 14.93
C TYR A 441 -19.42 -27.38 16.42
N GLU A 442 -18.17 -27.43 16.83
CA GLU A 442 -17.79 -27.46 18.23
C GLU A 442 -18.31 -26.25 19.01
N ALA A 443 -18.29 -25.06 18.41
CA ALA A 443 -18.84 -23.85 19.03
C ALA A 443 -20.37 -23.92 19.15
N ALA A 444 -21.07 -24.38 18.10
CA ALA A 444 -22.52 -24.58 18.13
C ALA A 444 -22.95 -25.61 19.16
N HIS A 445 -22.24 -26.72 19.29
CA HIS A 445 -22.49 -27.72 20.33
C HIS A 445 -22.29 -27.17 21.75
N ARG A 446 -21.49 -26.14 21.95
CA ARG A 446 -21.36 -25.40 23.23
C ARG A 446 -22.50 -24.40 23.47
N GLY A 447 -23.46 -24.30 22.52
CA GLY A 447 -24.61 -23.41 22.61
C GLY A 447 -24.38 -21.99 22.04
N ILE A 448 -23.26 -21.75 21.35
CA ILE A 448 -23.02 -20.48 20.65
C ILE A 448 -23.78 -20.50 19.34
N THR A 449 -24.60 -19.48 19.09
CA THR A 449 -25.30 -19.30 17.81
C THR A 449 -24.31 -18.79 16.78
N VAL A 450 -24.31 -19.37 15.58
CA VAL A 450 -23.37 -18.98 14.53
C VAL A 450 -24.12 -18.36 13.36
N PHE A 451 -23.80 -17.11 13.04
CA PHE A 451 -24.29 -16.42 11.85
C PHE A 451 -23.13 -16.30 10.84
N VAL A 452 -23.18 -17.04 9.75
CA VAL A 452 -22.11 -17.08 8.76
C VAL A 452 -22.57 -16.51 7.42
N THR A 453 -21.83 -15.53 6.87
CA THR A 453 -22.02 -15.14 5.47
C THR A 453 -21.07 -15.91 4.60
N THR A 454 -21.53 -16.37 3.45
CA THR A 454 -20.69 -17.01 2.45
C THR A 454 -21.25 -16.81 1.04
N HIS A 455 -20.37 -16.89 0.07
CA HIS A 455 -20.72 -17.00 -1.34
C HIS A 455 -20.37 -18.39 -1.90
N TYR A 456 -19.89 -19.30 -1.06
CA TYR A 456 -19.61 -20.69 -1.40
C TYR A 456 -20.87 -21.54 -1.13
N MET A 457 -21.43 -22.11 -2.18
CA MET A 457 -22.71 -22.83 -2.06
C MET A 457 -22.54 -24.23 -1.44
N ASP A 458 -21.35 -24.82 -1.54
CA ASP A 458 -20.99 -26.03 -0.83
C ASP A 458 -20.99 -25.86 0.71
N GLU A 459 -20.72 -24.66 1.20
CA GLU A 459 -20.79 -24.35 2.63
C GLU A 459 -22.24 -24.26 3.14
N ALA A 460 -23.20 -24.03 2.26
CA ALA A 460 -24.60 -24.06 2.61
C ALA A 460 -25.04 -25.43 3.21
N GLU A 461 -24.44 -26.51 2.71
CA GLU A 461 -24.72 -27.88 3.18
C GLU A 461 -24.27 -28.11 4.64
N TYR A 462 -23.43 -27.22 5.19
CA TYR A 462 -22.95 -27.29 6.57
C TYR A 462 -23.82 -26.48 7.54
N CYS A 463 -24.79 -25.72 7.04
CA CYS A 463 -25.68 -24.89 7.85
C CYS A 463 -26.99 -25.61 8.17
N ASP A 464 -27.54 -25.38 9.37
CA ASP A 464 -28.86 -25.94 9.75
C ASP A 464 -29.98 -25.30 8.93
N ARG A 465 -29.91 -23.98 8.75
CA ARG A 465 -30.80 -23.18 7.91
C ARG A 465 -30.04 -22.13 7.15
N ILE A 466 -30.55 -21.77 5.98
CA ILE A 466 -29.93 -20.78 5.11
C ILE A 466 -30.92 -19.75 4.61
N SER A 467 -30.44 -18.54 4.38
CA SER A 467 -31.16 -17.48 3.68
C SER A 467 -30.37 -17.09 2.44
N ILE A 468 -31.01 -17.07 1.27
CA ILE A 468 -30.40 -16.69 0.00
C ILE A 468 -30.81 -15.27 -0.36
N MET A 469 -29.81 -14.40 -0.38
CA MET A 469 -29.97 -12.97 -0.67
C MET A 469 -29.60 -12.67 -2.13
N VAL A 470 -30.52 -11.98 -2.84
CA VAL A 470 -30.35 -11.52 -4.22
C VAL A 470 -30.82 -10.06 -4.30
N ASP A 471 -29.97 -9.17 -4.84
CA ASP A 471 -30.30 -7.73 -5.05
C ASP A 471 -30.90 -7.03 -3.82
N GLY A 472 -30.34 -7.27 -2.63
CA GLY A 472 -30.79 -6.65 -1.37
C GLY A 472 -31.99 -7.31 -0.69
N LYS A 473 -32.59 -8.35 -1.28
CA LYS A 473 -33.78 -9.05 -0.76
C LYS A 473 -33.51 -10.52 -0.47
N ILE A 474 -34.23 -11.08 0.51
CA ILE A 474 -34.25 -12.53 0.74
C ILE A 474 -35.14 -13.18 -0.31
N SER A 475 -34.53 -14.01 -1.20
CA SER A 475 -35.23 -14.69 -2.28
C SER A 475 -35.74 -16.07 -1.86
N ALA A 476 -35.07 -16.73 -0.92
CA ALA A 476 -35.46 -18.02 -0.37
C ALA A 476 -34.84 -18.21 1.01
N MET A 477 -35.53 -18.96 1.88
CA MET A 477 -35.05 -19.36 3.20
C MET A 477 -35.61 -20.76 3.55
N GLY A 478 -34.83 -21.59 4.20
CA GLY A 478 -35.16 -22.98 4.60
C GLY A 478 -33.92 -23.78 4.89
N THR A 479 -34.07 -25.07 5.15
CA THR A 479 -32.92 -26.00 5.23
C THR A 479 -32.36 -26.21 3.81
N PRO A 480 -31.10 -26.59 3.66
CA PRO A 480 -30.52 -26.90 2.33
C PRO A 480 -31.32 -27.94 1.54
N GLU A 481 -31.79 -29.00 2.24
CA GLU A 481 -32.60 -30.05 1.62
C GLU A 481 -33.96 -29.55 1.15
N GLU A 482 -34.69 -28.82 2.00
CA GLU A 482 -35.97 -28.18 1.63
C GLU A 482 -35.87 -27.30 0.42
N LEU A 483 -34.77 -26.55 0.29
CA LEU A 483 -34.56 -25.64 -0.82
C LEU A 483 -34.23 -26.39 -2.13
N LYS A 484 -33.44 -27.45 -2.06
CA LYS A 484 -33.16 -28.34 -3.20
C LYS A 484 -34.44 -28.99 -3.70
N ASP A 485 -35.23 -29.55 -2.82
CA ASP A 485 -36.48 -30.24 -3.15
C ASP A 485 -37.52 -29.27 -3.72
N ARG A 486 -37.73 -28.12 -3.06
CA ARG A 486 -38.70 -27.10 -3.50
C ARG A 486 -38.41 -26.53 -4.90
N LEU A 487 -37.12 -26.46 -5.28
CA LEU A 487 -36.72 -25.94 -6.57
C LEU A 487 -36.33 -27.02 -7.59
N GLY A 488 -36.40 -28.30 -7.21
CA GLY A 488 -36.08 -29.45 -8.09
C GLY A 488 -34.65 -29.44 -8.60
N GLN A 489 -33.69 -29.02 -7.72
CA GLN A 489 -32.26 -28.92 -8.06
C GLN A 489 -31.45 -29.97 -7.31
N SER A 490 -30.35 -30.44 -7.94
CA SER A 490 -29.49 -31.46 -7.39
C SER A 490 -28.53 -30.96 -6.30
N ASP A 491 -28.19 -29.68 -6.32
CA ASP A 491 -27.21 -29.05 -5.44
C ASP A 491 -27.49 -27.56 -5.22
N MET A 492 -26.84 -26.95 -4.25
CA MET A 492 -27.03 -25.57 -3.85
C MET A 492 -26.51 -24.56 -4.88
N ASP A 493 -25.52 -24.90 -5.69
CA ASP A 493 -25.06 -24.04 -6.80
C ASP A 493 -26.16 -23.86 -7.87
N HIS A 494 -26.87 -24.93 -8.20
CA HIS A 494 -28.02 -24.89 -9.11
C HIS A 494 -29.20 -24.12 -8.52
N VAL A 495 -29.49 -24.31 -7.23
CA VAL A 495 -30.52 -23.53 -6.49
C VAL A 495 -30.21 -22.04 -6.58
N PHE A 496 -29.01 -21.64 -6.24
CA PHE A 496 -28.58 -20.25 -6.28
C PHE A 496 -28.63 -19.64 -7.69
N THR A 497 -28.07 -20.38 -8.67
CA THR A 497 -28.06 -19.95 -10.06
C THR A 497 -29.48 -19.75 -10.63
N HIS A 498 -30.40 -20.64 -10.24
CA HIS A 498 -31.81 -20.52 -10.62
C HIS A 498 -32.46 -19.24 -10.10
N LEU A 499 -32.29 -18.96 -8.80
CA LEU A 499 -32.83 -17.76 -8.14
C LEU A 499 -32.19 -16.47 -8.67
N ALA A 500 -30.86 -16.45 -8.87
CA ALA A 500 -30.14 -15.28 -9.39
C ALA A 500 -30.49 -14.96 -10.84
N ARG A 501 -30.74 -15.98 -11.71
CA ARG A 501 -31.18 -15.78 -13.09
C ARG A 501 -32.62 -15.25 -13.19
N LYS A 502 -33.49 -15.67 -12.28
CA LYS A 502 -34.88 -15.21 -12.23
C LYS A 502 -34.95 -13.71 -11.94
N SER A 503 -34.08 -13.20 -11.06
CA SER A 503 -33.97 -11.76 -10.76
C SER A 503 -33.43 -10.94 -11.94
N ARG A 504 -32.48 -11.47 -12.72
CA ARG A 504 -31.88 -10.77 -13.89
C ARG A 504 -32.75 -10.74 -15.15
N ARG A 505 -33.85 -11.48 -15.20
CA ARG A 505 -34.78 -11.52 -16.37
C ARG A 505 -35.77 -10.37 -16.48
N ALA A 506 -35.75 -9.36 -15.56
CA ALA A 506 -36.46 -8.11 -15.80
C ALA A 506 -35.78 -7.33 -16.93
N PRO A 507 -36.54 -6.77 -17.90
CA PRO A 507 -35.99 -6.33 -19.18
C PRO A 507 -35.14 -5.07 -19.00
N GLN A 508 -33.84 -5.17 -19.18
CA GLN A 508 -33.02 -4.02 -19.57
C GLN A 508 -32.89 -4.06 -21.10
N GLY A 509 -33.90 -3.42 -21.73
CA GLY A 509 -33.85 -3.09 -23.15
C GLY A 509 -32.71 -2.08 -23.38
N GLY A 510 -31.77 -2.49 -24.17
CA GLY A 510 -30.73 -1.70 -24.76
C GLY A 510 -30.00 -2.58 -25.73
N GLU A 511 -30.34 -2.52 -27.00
CA GLU A 511 -29.54 -3.11 -28.08
C GLU A 511 -28.11 -2.57 -28.00
N PRO A 512 -27.08 -3.41 -28.18
CA PRO A 512 -25.71 -2.93 -28.26
C PRO A 512 -25.58 -2.06 -29.51
N SER A 513 -25.42 -0.76 -29.33
CA SER A 513 -25.02 0.15 -30.38
C SER A 513 -23.70 -0.35 -30.97
N ALA A 514 -23.67 -0.43 -32.31
CA ALA A 514 -22.49 -0.80 -33.06
C ALA A 514 -21.28 0.02 -32.62
N PRO A 515 -20.08 -0.57 -32.55
CA PRO A 515 -18.90 0.11 -32.07
C PRO A 515 -18.61 1.32 -32.96
N GLN A 516 -18.72 2.51 -32.40
CA GLN A 516 -18.14 3.70 -32.99
C GLN A 516 -16.63 3.46 -33.09
N ALA A 517 -16.11 3.58 -34.31
CA ALA A 517 -14.70 3.44 -34.60
C ALA A 517 -13.89 4.28 -33.61
N ALA A 518 -13.13 3.59 -32.77
CA ALA A 518 -12.21 4.24 -31.86
C ALA A 518 -11.23 5.10 -32.66
N PRO A 519 -10.89 6.32 -32.22
CA PRO A 519 -9.93 7.14 -32.92
C PRO A 519 -8.64 6.35 -33.07
N GLN A 520 -8.12 6.24 -34.28
CA GLN A 520 -6.88 5.56 -34.61
C GLN A 520 -5.76 6.11 -33.72
N SER A 521 -5.46 5.42 -32.63
CA SER A 521 -4.36 5.80 -31.78
C SER A 521 -3.06 5.44 -32.51
N SER A 522 -2.29 6.47 -32.89
CA SER A 522 -0.92 6.30 -33.36
C SER A 522 -0.17 5.30 -32.46
N ARG A 523 0.63 4.42 -33.05
CA ARG A 523 1.57 3.50 -32.37
C ARG A 523 2.50 4.30 -31.44
N ARG A 524 2.02 4.70 -30.30
CA ARG A 524 2.83 5.32 -29.25
C ARG A 524 3.56 4.20 -28.53
N GLY A 525 4.91 4.27 -28.44
CA GLY A 525 5.73 3.23 -27.82
C GLY A 525 5.35 2.96 -26.36
N ALA A 526 5.63 1.73 -25.88
CA ALA A 526 5.31 1.27 -24.52
C ALA A 526 5.75 2.27 -23.41
N GLY A 527 6.90 2.95 -23.59
CA GLY A 527 7.38 3.97 -22.65
C GLY A 527 6.42 5.14 -22.47
N TRP A 528 5.76 5.60 -23.54
CA TRP A 528 4.79 6.68 -23.46
C TRP A 528 3.53 6.26 -22.69
N ALA A 529 3.07 5.02 -22.87
CA ALA A 529 1.92 4.50 -22.13
C ALA A 529 2.17 4.47 -20.61
N PHE A 530 3.39 4.12 -20.20
CA PHE A 530 3.79 4.19 -18.79
C PHE A 530 3.80 5.61 -18.25
N ILE A 531 4.36 6.57 -19.00
CA ILE A 531 4.39 7.99 -18.61
C ILE A 531 2.97 8.52 -18.42
N VAL A 532 2.08 8.27 -19.38
CA VAL A 532 0.67 8.69 -19.33
C VAL A 532 -0.07 8.03 -18.17
N LYS A 533 0.15 6.73 -17.95
CA LYS A 533 -0.42 5.99 -16.81
C LYS A 533 0.00 6.61 -15.47
N GLU A 534 1.29 6.88 -15.29
CA GLU A 534 1.81 7.44 -14.06
C GLU A 534 1.32 8.88 -13.86
N ALA A 535 1.31 9.69 -14.90
CA ALA A 535 0.78 11.06 -14.85
C ALA A 535 -0.72 11.07 -14.44
N ARG A 536 -1.54 10.19 -15.03
CA ARG A 536 -2.95 10.05 -14.65
C ARG A 536 -3.12 9.63 -13.20
N HIS A 537 -2.29 8.70 -12.73
CA HIS A 537 -2.30 8.24 -11.36
C HIS A 537 -2.02 9.40 -10.38
N ILE A 538 -0.97 10.17 -10.65
CA ILE A 538 -0.58 11.34 -9.84
C ILE A 538 -1.70 12.38 -9.82
N LEU A 539 -2.21 12.79 -10.98
CA LEU A 539 -3.22 13.86 -11.10
C LEU A 539 -4.59 13.47 -10.49
N ARG A 540 -4.91 12.19 -10.45
CA ARG A 540 -6.18 11.71 -9.86
C ARG A 540 -6.13 11.55 -8.35
N ASP A 541 -4.96 11.50 -7.76
CA ASP A 541 -4.78 11.47 -6.29
C ASP A 541 -4.78 12.89 -5.72
N LYS A 542 -5.98 13.46 -5.56
CA LYS A 542 -6.17 14.83 -5.06
C LYS A 542 -5.53 15.06 -3.69
N ARG A 543 -5.49 14.04 -2.81
CA ARG A 543 -4.88 14.15 -1.46
C ARG A 543 -3.37 14.30 -1.55
N THR A 544 -2.73 13.44 -2.32
CA THR A 544 -1.28 13.53 -2.57
C THR A 544 -0.93 14.84 -3.27
N MET A 545 -1.71 15.29 -4.26
CA MET A 545 -1.49 16.58 -4.93
C MET A 545 -1.59 17.78 -3.98
N LEU A 546 -2.59 17.77 -3.08
CA LEU A 546 -2.74 18.84 -2.09
C LEU A 546 -1.53 18.91 -1.13
N ILE A 547 -1.04 17.77 -0.66
CA ILE A 547 0.14 17.70 0.21
C ILE A 547 1.38 18.15 -0.55
N LEU A 548 1.53 17.72 -1.80
CA LEU A 548 2.71 17.94 -2.63
C LEU A 548 2.94 19.42 -2.97
N PHE A 549 1.87 20.19 -3.23
CA PHE A 549 1.95 21.63 -3.48
C PHE A 549 1.72 22.44 -2.20
N GLY A 550 0.85 22.00 -1.31
CA GLY A 550 0.53 22.72 -0.09
C GLY A 550 1.67 22.70 0.93
N MET A 551 2.34 21.56 1.11
CA MET A 551 3.45 21.45 2.07
C MET A 551 4.62 22.38 1.73
N PRO A 552 5.14 22.44 0.50
CA PRO A 552 6.17 23.43 0.12
C PRO A 552 5.75 24.88 0.38
N VAL A 553 4.51 25.24 0.05
CA VAL A 553 3.99 26.59 0.28
C VAL A 553 3.96 26.90 1.79
N VAL A 554 3.39 26.02 2.60
CA VAL A 554 3.31 26.20 4.06
C VAL A 554 4.71 26.25 4.67
N MET A 555 5.60 25.33 4.28
CA MET A 555 6.98 25.32 4.79
C MET A 555 7.75 26.58 4.39
N MET A 556 7.57 27.06 3.17
CA MET A 556 8.20 28.31 2.70
C MET A 556 7.73 29.53 3.51
N LEU A 557 6.42 29.60 3.78
CA LEU A 557 5.87 30.68 4.61
C LEU A 557 6.36 30.57 6.07
N LEU A 558 6.30 29.38 6.65
CA LEU A 558 6.75 29.14 8.03
C LEU A 558 8.24 29.48 8.19
N PHE A 559 9.09 28.88 7.38
CA PHE A 559 10.53 29.06 7.50
C PHE A 559 11.00 30.43 6.98
N GLY A 560 10.34 31.00 5.98
CA GLY A 560 10.67 32.30 5.46
C GLY A 560 10.35 33.46 6.39
N PHE A 561 9.27 33.34 7.19
CA PHE A 561 8.87 34.36 8.15
C PHE A 561 9.20 34.01 9.59
N ALA A 562 9.21 32.75 10.00
CA ALA A 562 9.43 32.33 11.39
C ALA A 562 10.91 32.20 11.76
N ILE A 563 11.75 31.73 10.81
CA ILE A 563 13.20 31.65 11.05
C ILE A 563 13.83 32.99 10.59
N THR A 564 13.69 33.99 11.42
CA THR A 564 14.38 35.28 11.23
C THR A 564 15.40 35.43 12.36
N THR A 565 16.65 35.66 11.95
CA THR A 565 17.72 36.15 12.83
C THR A 565 17.89 37.65 12.66
N ASP A 566 16.92 38.30 12.03
CA ASP A 566 16.99 39.77 11.79
C ASP A 566 16.92 40.48 13.12
N VAL A 567 17.87 41.37 13.33
CA VAL A 567 17.93 42.21 14.53
C VAL A 567 16.83 43.27 14.44
N LYS A 568 15.81 43.18 15.27
CA LYS A 568 14.71 44.13 15.37
C LYS A 568 14.24 44.23 16.83
N ASN A 569 13.94 45.48 17.24
CA ASN A 569 13.35 45.75 18.55
C ASN A 569 14.15 45.19 19.73
N VAL A 570 15.50 45.17 19.64
CA VAL A 570 16.35 44.75 20.76
C VAL A 570 16.16 45.67 21.95
N ARG A 571 15.67 45.17 23.04
CA ARG A 571 15.43 45.93 24.25
C ARG A 571 16.76 46.37 24.87
N THR A 572 17.10 47.63 24.73
CA THR A 572 18.41 48.13 25.05
C THR A 572 18.35 49.07 26.24
N LEU A 573 19.23 48.84 27.20
CA LEU A 573 19.46 49.74 28.36
C LEU A 573 20.61 50.72 28.00
N VAL A 574 20.50 51.92 28.47
CA VAL A 574 21.58 52.89 28.40
C VAL A 574 22.13 53.09 29.79
N VAL A 575 23.44 52.84 29.94
CA VAL A 575 24.16 53.13 31.22
C VAL A 575 25.06 54.35 30.99
N THR A 576 24.74 55.44 31.68
CA THR A 576 25.56 56.66 31.63
C THR A 576 25.55 57.36 32.97
N SER A 577 26.71 57.87 33.39
CA SER A 577 26.86 58.70 34.55
C SER A 577 26.81 60.20 34.25
N GLN A 578 26.96 60.60 32.99
CA GLN A 578 26.89 61.97 32.50
C GLN A 578 26.20 62.03 31.13
N MET A 579 25.30 62.98 30.95
CA MET A 579 24.58 63.16 29.69
C MET A 579 25.19 64.36 28.95
N ASP A 580 26.25 64.08 28.23
CA ASP A 580 26.86 65.10 27.32
C ASP A 580 26.26 65.03 25.90
N LEU A 581 26.58 65.99 25.07
CA LEU A 581 26.04 66.12 23.73
C LEU A 581 26.36 64.91 22.82
N GLN A 582 27.51 64.28 22.98
CA GLN A 582 27.94 63.12 22.18
C GLN A 582 27.25 61.85 22.63
N THR A 583 27.12 61.63 23.94
CA THR A 583 26.33 60.53 24.48
C THR A 583 24.87 60.66 24.06
N GLN A 584 24.30 61.88 24.10
CA GLN A 584 22.94 62.11 23.65
C GLN A 584 22.77 61.79 22.15
N GLN A 585 23.69 62.23 21.29
CA GLN A 585 23.66 61.88 19.86
C GLN A 585 23.79 60.37 19.59
N ALA A 586 24.62 59.66 20.32
CA ALA A 586 24.76 58.20 20.23
C ALA A 586 23.48 57.47 20.63
N ILE A 587 22.83 57.89 21.70
CA ILE A 587 21.55 57.40 22.17
C ILE A 587 20.43 57.65 21.14
N GLU A 588 20.40 58.89 20.61
CA GLU A 588 19.40 59.26 19.59
C GLU A 588 19.54 58.42 18.32
N ARG A 589 20.73 58.14 17.83
CA ARG A 589 20.99 57.27 16.71
C ARG A 589 20.56 55.81 16.99
N LEU A 590 20.84 55.29 18.22
CA LEU A 590 20.35 53.99 18.59
C LEU A 590 18.81 53.94 18.58
N SER A 591 18.16 55.01 19.09
CA SER A 591 16.71 55.08 19.16
C SER A 591 16.04 55.33 17.82
N GLN A 592 16.73 55.96 16.83
CA GLN A 592 16.24 56.16 15.49
C GLN A 592 16.50 54.96 14.58
N SER A 593 17.31 53.98 15.02
CA SER A 593 17.54 52.76 14.27
C SER A 593 16.36 51.80 14.42
N GLU A 594 16.01 51.04 13.37
CA GLU A 594 14.98 50.00 13.42
C GLU A 594 15.39 48.80 14.30
N TYR A 595 16.64 48.78 14.76
CA TYR A 595 17.22 47.61 15.44
C TYR A 595 17.04 47.63 16.96
N PHE A 596 17.08 48.84 17.60
CA PHE A 596 17.15 48.97 19.03
C PHE A 596 15.98 49.77 19.61
N THR A 597 15.38 49.25 20.67
CA THR A 597 14.36 49.96 21.42
C THR A 597 14.93 50.30 22.79
N ILE A 598 15.14 51.58 23.08
CA ILE A 598 15.64 52.00 24.38
C ILE A 598 14.53 51.88 25.42
N VAL A 599 14.73 50.97 26.38
CA VAL A 599 13.74 50.69 27.45
C VAL A 599 13.83 51.69 28.57
N GLN A 600 15.07 51.89 29.11
CA GLN A 600 15.34 52.88 30.15
C GLN A 600 16.84 53.17 30.28
N ALA A 601 17.14 54.26 30.95
CA ALA A 601 18.51 54.59 31.38
C ALA A 601 18.71 54.15 32.80
N VAL A 602 19.89 53.54 33.10
CA VAL A 602 20.26 53.04 34.41
C VAL A 602 21.62 53.64 34.83
N PRO A 603 21.83 53.91 36.11
CA PRO A 603 23.04 54.60 36.56
C PRO A 603 24.29 53.73 36.62
N THR A 604 24.15 52.39 36.72
CA THR A 604 25.29 51.46 36.92
C THR A 604 25.23 50.23 36.01
N PRO A 605 26.41 49.72 35.60
CA PRO A 605 26.45 48.43 34.85
C PRO A 605 25.89 47.26 35.61
N ALA A 606 26.06 47.21 36.93
CA ALA A 606 25.56 46.14 37.79
C ALA A 606 24.01 46.07 37.80
N GLU A 607 23.35 47.23 37.69
CA GLU A 607 21.89 47.27 37.56
C GLU A 607 21.42 46.84 36.20
N ALA A 608 22.14 47.17 35.12
CA ALA A 608 21.89 46.68 33.77
C ALA A 608 22.01 45.15 33.67
N GLU A 609 23.09 44.58 34.27
CA GLU A 609 23.25 43.11 34.34
C GLU A 609 22.09 42.45 35.08
N ARG A 610 21.61 43.07 36.17
CA ARG A 610 20.47 42.53 36.91
C ARG A 610 19.18 42.51 36.06
N LEU A 611 18.91 43.59 35.34
CA LEU A 611 17.74 43.70 34.45
C LEU A 611 17.82 42.73 33.27
N ILE A 612 19.02 42.49 32.71
CA ILE A 612 19.25 41.49 31.67
C ILE A 612 19.00 40.08 32.22
N ARG A 613 19.52 39.76 33.45
CA ARG A 613 19.23 38.44 34.10
C ARG A 613 17.75 38.20 34.35
N HIS A 614 16.97 39.24 34.57
CA HIS A 614 15.51 39.13 34.76
C HIS A 614 14.74 39.24 33.41
N GLN A 615 15.45 39.19 32.26
CA GLN A 615 14.86 39.24 30.92
C GLN A 615 14.01 40.49 30.66
N GLN A 616 14.32 41.61 31.35
CA GLN A 616 13.67 42.90 31.13
C GLN A 616 14.36 43.72 30.03
N ALA A 617 15.58 43.34 29.66
CA ALA A 617 16.32 43.88 28.52
C ALA A 617 17.22 42.79 27.95
N ASP A 618 17.61 42.97 26.66
CA ASP A 618 18.42 42.02 25.93
C ASP A 618 19.88 42.45 25.87
N MET A 619 20.15 43.74 25.94
CA MET A 619 21.49 44.29 26.01
C MET A 619 21.56 45.64 26.73
N ALA A 620 22.77 46.03 27.08
CA ALA A 620 23.04 47.37 27.58
C ALA A 620 24.25 48.02 26.88
N VAL A 621 24.15 49.31 26.64
CA VAL A 621 25.24 50.18 26.12
C VAL A 621 25.73 51.04 27.24
N VAL A 622 26.95 50.81 27.67
CA VAL A 622 27.59 51.53 28.79
C VAL A 622 28.56 52.55 28.24
N PHE A 623 28.28 53.82 28.53
CA PHE A 623 29.17 54.93 28.18
C PHE A 623 30.10 55.21 29.36
N ASP A 624 31.41 55.29 29.08
CA ASP A 624 32.41 55.69 30.06
C ASP A 624 32.31 57.19 30.33
N ARG A 625 32.77 57.59 31.53
CA ARG A 625 32.79 59.03 31.94
C ARG A 625 33.57 59.92 31.01
N ASP A 626 34.60 59.40 30.37
CA ASP A 626 35.47 60.13 29.45
C ASP A 626 35.08 60.01 27.94
N PHE A 627 33.88 59.46 27.66
CA PHE A 627 33.42 59.18 26.30
C PHE A 627 33.49 60.43 25.38
N ALA A 628 33.08 61.62 25.88
CA ALA A 628 33.08 62.87 25.15
C ALA A 628 34.52 63.41 24.86
N SER A 629 35.47 63.14 25.76
CA SER A 629 36.82 63.69 25.62
C SER A 629 37.78 62.82 24.79
N ARG A 630 37.60 61.52 24.85
CA ARG A 630 38.53 60.51 24.24
C ARG A 630 37.95 59.68 23.10
N HIS A 631 36.64 59.75 22.85
CA HIS A 631 35.92 58.90 21.87
C HIS A 631 36.18 57.40 22.06
N THR A 632 36.54 56.99 23.27
CA THR A 632 36.84 55.60 23.61
C THR A 632 36.03 55.26 24.88
N GLY A 633 35.72 53.97 25.06
CA GLY A 633 35.08 53.52 26.31
C GLY A 633 33.58 53.29 26.24
N ILE A 634 33.13 52.68 25.17
CA ILE A 634 31.80 52.06 25.10
C ILE A 634 31.92 50.56 25.37
N GLN A 635 31.21 50.09 26.42
CA GLN A 635 31.12 48.69 26.68
C GLN A 635 29.71 48.19 26.33
N LEU A 636 29.64 47.08 25.60
CA LEU A 636 28.38 46.42 25.31
C LEU A 636 28.22 45.20 26.26
N ILE A 637 27.15 45.15 27.02
CA ILE A 637 26.75 44.00 27.84
C ILE A 637 25.55 43.37 27.16
N VAL A 638 25.64 42.09 26.81
CA VAL A 638 24.67 41.42 26.00
C VAL A 638 24.26 40.10 26.63
N ASP A 639 22.99 39.72 26.51
CA ASP A 639 22.56 38.39 26.91
C ASP A 639 23.22 37.34 25.97
N GLY A 640 24.17 36.58 26.52
CA GLY A 640 24.92 35.54 25.82
C GLY A 640 24.24 34.18 25.80
N ALA A 641 23.01 34.04 26.26
CA ALA A 641 22.27 32.77 26.26
C ALA A 641 22.07 32.25 24.83
N ASP A 642 21.88 33.16 23.87
CA ASP A 642 21.96 32.84 22.43
C ASP A 642 23.20 33.51 21.82
N PRO A 643 24.30 32.75 21.59
CA PRO A 643 25.55 33.28 21.08
C PRO A 643 25.45 33.95 19.71
N ASN A 644 24.56 33.44 18.85
CA ASN A 644 24.40 33.96 17.49
C ASN A 644 23.71 35.34 17.51
N MET A 645 22.65 35.46 18.29
CA MET A 645 21.93 36.73 18.47
C MET A 645 22.82 37.75 19.20
N ALA A 646 23.49 37.33 20.26
CA ALA A 646 24.41 38.20 21.02
C ALA A 646 25.51 38.82 20.13
N GLN A 647 26.14 38.00 19.27
CA GLN A 647 27.18 38.47 18.34
C GLN A 647 26.60 39.47 17.30
N GLN A 648 25.40 39.21 16.79
CA GLN A 648 24.74 40.10 15.87
C GLN A 648 24.38 41.43 16.54
N TRP A 649 23.71 41.38 17.70
CA TRP A 649 23.39 42.61 18.46
C TRP A 649 24.63 43.46 18.74
N THR A 650 25.75 42.84 19.13
CA THR A 650 27.01 43.48 19.36
C THR A 650 27.52 44.18 18.09
N ASN A 651 27.50 43.46 16.94
CA ASN A 651 27.98 44.03 15.69
C ASN A 651 27.12 45.22 15.22
N TYR A 652 25.78 45.10 15.31
CA TYR A 652 24.85 46.15 14.94
C TYR A 652 24.99 47.39 15.85
N ALA A 653 25.05 47.18 17.17
CA ALA A 653 25.22 48.23 18.13
C ALA A 653 26.56 48.97 17.93
N ALA A 654 27.63 48.21 17.76
CA ALA A 654 28.96 48.76 17.47
C ALA A 654 28.90 49.62 16.18
N ASN A 655 28.28 49.16 15.09
CA ASN A 655 28.18 49.91 13.84
C ASN A 655 27.35 51.20 13.99
N VAL A 656 26.23 51.18 14.70
CA VAL A 656 25.37 52.35 14.93
C VAL A 656 26.07 53.40 15.80
N VAL A 657 26.80 52.95 16.82
CA VAL A 657 27.48 53.88 17.77
C VAL A 657 28.77 54.42 17.19
N THR A 658 29.59 53.60 16.48
CA THR A 658 30.93 54.01 15.96
C THR A 658 30.90 54.84 14.69
N ASN A 659 29.85 54.75 13.89
CA ASN A 659 29.70 55.61 12.71
C ASN A 659 29.65 57.13 13.05
N ALA A 660 29.66 57.48 14.33
CA ALA A 660 29.71 58.81 14.85
C ALA A 660 31.11 59.42 14.91
N SER A 661 32.17 58.57 14.94
CA SER A 661 33.49 59.01 15.36
C SER A 661 34.59 58.89 14.33
N GLY A 662 34.27 59.00 13.03
CA GLY A 662 35.26 58.93 11.98
C GLY A 662 36.07 57.64 11.98
N SER A 663 35.39 56.52 12.04
CA SER A 663 35.98 55.16 12.02
C SER A 663 36.85 55.03 10.76
N LEU A 664 38.10 54.58 10.90
CA LEU A 664 39.01 54.20 9.83
C LEU A 664 38.56 52.99 9.04
N VAL A 665 37.50 52.31 9.53
CA VAL A 665 36.95 51.10 8.91
C VAL A 665 35.58 51.42 8.29
N ASN A 666 35.51 51.39 6.98
CA ASN A 666 34.25 51.48 6.22
C ASN A 666 33.84 50.08 5.80
N ALA A 667 32.92 49.44 6.53
CA ALA A 667 32.41 48.11 6.20
C ALA A 667 31.28 48.22 5.19
N LYS A 668 31.52 47.72 3.95
CA LYS A 668 30.51 47.59 2.92
C LYS A 668 30.02 46.15 2.84
N MET A 669 28.76 45.91 3.23
CA MET A 669 28.11 44.63 3.05
C MET A 669 27.73 44.42 1.58
N LEU A 670 28.28 43.36 0.96
CA LEU A 670 27.96 42.97 -0.41
C LEU A 670 26.81 41.97 -0.41
N TYR A 671 25.98 41.97 -1.45
CA TYR A 671 24.90 41.03 -1.76
C TYR A 671 23.69 41.01 -0.80
N ASN A 672 23.86 41.25 0.47
CA ASN A 672 22.79 41.34 1.49
C ASN A 672 23.02 42.52 2.45
N PRO A 673 22.95 43.78 1.94
CA PRO A 673 23.25 44.95 2.78
C PRO A 673 22.27 45.14 3.95
N GLN A 674 21.06 44.61 3.84
CA GLN A 674 20.04 44.63 4.92
C GLN A 674 20.15 43.46 5.88
N MET A 675 21.12 42.56 5.69
CA MET A 675 21.33 41.33 6.48
C MET A 675 20.07 40.47 6.72
N ARG A 676 19.17 40.47 5.71
CA ARG A 676 17.93 39.68 5.79
C ARG A 676 18.24 38.19 5.86
N SER A 677 17.70 37.52 6.86
CA SER A 677 17.84 36.06 7.08
C SER A 677 17.28 35.24 5.93
N ALA A 678 16.22 35.73 5.30
CA ALA A 678 15.59 35.07 4.16
C ALA A 678 16.57 34.74 3.01
N TYR A 679 17.56 35.65 2.74
CA TYR A 679 18.57 35.44 1.67
C TYR A 679 19.47 34.20 1.93
N ASN A 680 19.62 33.80 3.20
CA ASN A 680 20.38 32.63 3.58
C ASN A 680 19.52 31.35 3.63
N PHE A 681 18.34 31.44 4.25
CA PHE A 681 17.50 30.28 4.52
C PHE A 681 16.68 29.82 3.31
N VAL A 682 16.20 30.77 2.48
CA VAL A 682 15.28 30.44 1.37
C VAL A 682 15.93 29.54 0.32
N PRO A 683 17.14 29.76 -0.18
CA PRO A 683 17.82 28.81 -1.07
C PRO A 683 18.05 27.42 -0.43
N ALA A 684 18.25 27.39 0.89
CA ALA A 684 18.46 26.17 1.62
C ALA A 684 17.16 25.36 1.77
N ILE A 685 16.04 26.04 2.04
CA ILE A 685 14.69 25.43 2.12
C ILE A 685 14.28 24.89 0.75
N LEU A 686 14.55 25.61 -0.33
CA LEU A 686 14.33 25.14 -1.69
C LEU A 686 15.03 23.80 -1.94
N GLY A 687 16.32 23.71 -1.57
CA GLY A 687 17.08 22.45 -1.68
C GLY A 687 16.52 21.33 -0.84
N MET A 688 16.15 21.61 0.40
CA MET A 688 15.54 20.65 1.31
C MET A 688 14.22 20.10 0.77
N LEU A 689 13.32 20.97 0.35
CA LEU A 689 11.99 20.60 -0.15
C LEU A 689 12.08 19.78 -1.45
N LEU A 690 12.90 20.19 -2.40
CA LEU A 690 13.07 19.45 -3.65
C LEU A 690 13.64 18.05 -3.39
N MET A 691 14.67 17.91 -2.55
CA MET A 691 15.26 16.61 -2.23
C MET A 691 14.25 15.68 -1.56
N LEU A 692 13.58 16.18 -0.51
CA LEU A 692 12.65 15.39 0.28
C LEU A 692 11.46 14.93 -0.57
N VAL A 693 10.81 15.87 -1.27
CA VAL A 693 9.63 15.58 -2.10
C VAL A 693 9.97 14.59 -3.22
N CYS A 694 11.02 14.87 -4.00
CA CYS A 694 11.38 14.03 -5.14
C CYS A 694 11.78 12.62 -4.72
N ALA A 695 12.63 12.47 -3.69
CA ALA A 695 13.08 11.15 -3.22
C ALA A 695 11.93 10.36 -2.59
N MET A 696 11.10 11.00 -1.78
CA MET A 696 9.96 10.36 -1.12
C MET A 696 8.92 9.88 -2.15
N MET A 697 8.55 10.71 -3.10
CA MET A 697 7.54 10.36 -4.10
C MET A 697 8.01 9.22 -5.02
N THR A 698 9.27 9.25 -5.44
CA THR A 698 9.83 8.17 -6.28
C THR A 698 9.90 6.85 -5.52
N SER A 699 10.34 6.88 -4.26
CA SER A 699 10.42 5.67 -3.44
C SER A 699 9.05 5.04 -3.21
N ILE A 700 8.05 5.85 -2.83
CA ILE A 700 6.65 5.39 -2.62
C ILE A 700 6.05 4.83 -3.91
N SER A 701 6.27 5.46 -5.07
CA SER A 701 5.71 5.01 -6.34
C SER A 701 6.14 3.59 -6.71
N ILE A 702 7.40 3.24 -6.49
CA ILE A 702 7.92 1.91 -6.82
C ILE A 702 7.48 0.87 -5.79
N VAL A 703 7.53 1.23 -4.50
CA VAL A 703 7.11 0.32 -3.42
C VAL A 703 5.61 0.01 -3.52
N ARG A 704 4.80 0.96 -3.94
CA ARG A 704 3.36 0.76 -4.21
C ARG A 704 3.10 -0.32 -5.25
N GLU A 705 3.90 -0.38 -6.33
CA GLU A 705 3.79 -1.45 -7.34
C GLU A 705 4.12 -2.83 -6.74
N LYS A 706 5.09 -2.88 -5.83
CA LYS A 706 5.45 -4.13 -5.12
C LYS A 706 4.31 -4.58 -4.19
N GLU A 707 3.77 -3.67 -3.38
CA GLU A 707 2.69 -3.97 -2.44
C GLU A 707 1.39 -4.40 -3.12
N ARG A 708 1.04 -3.77 -4.25
CA ARG A 708 -0.18 -4.07 -5.00
C ARG A 708 -0.06 -5.28 -5.93
N GLY A 709 1.12 -5.89 -6.05
CA GLY A 709 1.38 -7.03 -6.94
C GLY A 709 1.42 -6.68 -8.43
N THR A 710 1.22 -5.42 -8.81
CA THR A 710 1.27 -4.96 -10.22
C THR A 710 2.68 -5.10 -10.81
N MET A 711 3.71 -5.13 -9.95
CA MET A 711 5.10 -5.36 -10.38
C MET A 711 5.27 -6.71 -11.10
N GLU A 712 4.57 -7.78 -10.67
CA GLU A 712 4.65 -9.09 -11.32
C GLU A 712 4.19 -9.02 -12.77
N VAL A 713 3.04 -8.40 -13.01
CA VAL A 713 2.48 -8.25 -14.36
C VAL A 713 3.39 -7.38 -15.24
N LEU A 714 3.99 -6.32 -14.67
CA LEU A 714 4.97 -5.49 -15.38
C LEU A 714 6.23 -6.28 -15.76
N LEU A 715 6.71 -7.14 -14.87
CA LEU A 715 7.91 -7.95 -15.11
C LEU A 715 7.67 -9.11 -16.12
N VAL A 716 6.45 -9.63 -16.24
CA VAL A 716 6.07 -10.60 -17.28
C VAL A 716 6.06 -9.95 -18.67
N SER A 717 5.84 -8.64 -18.74
CA SER A 717 5.80 -7.92 -20.02
C SER A 717 7.18 -7.89 -20.69
N PRO A 718 7.23 -7.77 -22.04
CA PRO A 718 8.49 -7.75 -22.81
C PRO A 718 9.28 -6.43 -22.66
N VAL A 719 8.86 -5.51 -21.80
CA VAL A 719 9.44 -4.18 -21.62
C VAL A 719 10.77 -4.24 -20.86
N ARG A 720 11.72 -3.39 -21.27
CA ARG A 720 13.02 -3.28 -20.58
C ARG A 720 12.85 -2.61 -19.22
N PRO A 721 13.47 -3.12 -18.14
CA PRO A 721 13.39 -2.52 -16.80
C PRO A 721 13.77 -1.03 -16.75
N LEU A 722 14.76 -0.62 -17.55
CA LEU A 722 15.16 0.78 -17.70
C LEU A 722 14.00 1.68 -18.17
N MET A 723 13.17 1.19 -19.09
CA MET A 723 12.03 1.93 -19.59
C MET A 723 10.97 2.15 -18.50
N ILE A 724 10.76 1.17 -17.62
CA ILE A 724 9.85 1.29 -16.47
C ILE A 724 10.34 2.39 -15.52
N ILE A 725 11.66 2.43 -15.25
CA ILE A 725 12.27 3.44 -14.38
C ILE A 725 12.15 4.83 -15.00
N ILE A 726 12.55 5.00 -16.27
CA ILE A 726 12.47 6.30 -16.96
C ILE A 726 11.02 6.81 -17.00
N ALA A 727 10.09 5.93 -17.33
CA ALA A 727 8.68 6.30 -17.41
C ALA A 727 8.07 6.72 -16.06
N LYS A 728 8.62 6.24 -14.93
CA LYS A 728 8.25 6.71 -13.59
C LYS A 728 8.94 8.03 -13.25
N VAL A 729 10.20 8.19 -13.58
CA VAL A 729 10.98 9.39 -13.28
C VAL A 729 10.45 10.63 -14.02
N VAL A 730 10.05 10.52 -15.29
CA VAL A 730 9.63 11.65 -16.12
C VAL A 730 8.43 12.43 -15.56
N PRO A 731 7.31 11.81 -15.14
CA PRO A 731 6.19 12.56 -14.55
C PRO A 731 6.58 13.27 -13.26
N TYR A 732 7.41 12.65 -12.41
CA TYR A 732 7.89 13.28 -11.18
C TYR A 732 8.89 14.41 -11.44
N LEU A 733 9.69 14.34 -12.51
CA LEU A 733 10.55 15.43 -12.96
C LEU A 733 9.71 16.64 -13.36
N VAL A 734 8.65 16.44 -14.15
CA VAL A 734 7.73 17.55 -14.54
C VAL A 734 7.07 18.16 -13.32
N LEU A 735 6.64 17.33 -12.38
CA LEU A 735 6.04 17.78 -11.13
C LEU A 735 7.03 18.55 -10.26
N ALA A 736 8.28 18.09 -10.16
CA ALA A 736 9.35 18.78 -9.45
C ALA A 736 9.65 20.17 -10.05
N PHE A 737 9.59 20.31 -11.39
CA PHE A 737 9.69 21.62 -12.04
C PHE A 737 8.51 22.53 -11.70
N ALA A 738 7.30 22.00 -11.61
CA ALA A 738 6.15 22.80 -11.20
C ALA A 738 6.29 23.28 -9.75
N ILE A 739 6.79 22.44 -8.85
CA ILE A 739 7.08 22.80 -7.45
C ILE A 739 8.21 23.84 -7.39
N LEU A 740 9.31 23.61 -8.11
CA LEU A 740 10.42 24.56 -8.21
C LEU A 740 9.93 25.95 -8.66
N THR A 741 9.13 25.99 -9.73
CA THR A 741 8.57 27.23 -10.24
C THR A 741 7.69 27.93 -9.19
N THR A 742 6.84 27.18 -8.50
CA THR A 742 5.98 27.71 -7.43
C THR A 742 6.81 28.32 -6.30
N ILE A 743 7.88 27.62 -5.88
CA ILE A 743 8.77 28.10 -4.82
C ILE A 743 9.51 29.37 -5.29
N LEU A 744 10.09 29.40 -6.51
CA LEU A 744 10.79 30.58 -7.04
C LEU A 744 9.87 31.82 -7.16
N LEU A 745 8.60 31.61 -7.52
CA LEU A 745 7.59 32.67 -7.52
C LEU A 745 7.33 33.21 -6.12
N MET A 746 7.19 32.30 -5.12
CA MET A 746 7.03 32.72 -3.72
C MET A 746 8.26 33.45 -3.18
N GLU A 747 9.45 32.98 -3.48
CA GLU A 747 10.71 33.62 -3.11
C GLU A 747 10.78 35.08 -3.64
N ARG A 748 10.42 35.25 -4.91
CA ARG A 748 10.47 36.56 -5.56
C ARG A 748 9.38 37.54 -5.09
N TYR A 749 8.13 37.07 -5.01
CA TYR A 749 6.98 37.98 -4.81
C TYR A 749 6.45 38.01 -3.37
N VAL A 750 6.74 37.02 -2.55
CA VAL A 750 6.22 36.92 -1.15
C VAL A 750 7.34 37.19 -0.15
N LEU A 751 8.54 36.64 -0.38
CA LEU A 751 9.68 36.73 0.55
C LEU A 751 10.71 37.83 0.11
N ASP A 752 10.52 38.46 -1.05
CA ASP A 752 11.37 39.52 -1.58
C ASP A 752 12.86 39.14 -1.67
N VAL A 753 13.14 37.87 -2.01
CA VAL A 753 14.49 37.35 -2.22
C VAL A 753 14.90 37.64 -3.65
N PRO A 754 16.08 38.27 -3.91
CA PRO A 754 16.50 38.58 -5.25
C PRO A 754 16.82 37.32 -6.06
N LEU A 755 16.47 37.37 -7.35
CA LEU A 755 16.95 36.41 -8.35
C LEU A 755 17.98 37.17 -9.21
N ALA A 756 19.17 37.39 -8.65
CA ALA A 756 20.19 38.23 -9.26
C ALA A 756 20.86 37.59 -10.49
N GLY A 757 20.97 36.28 -10.53
CA GLY A 757 21.58 35.51 -11.61
C GLY A 757 20.61 35.04 -12.68
N SER A 758 21.11 34.25 -13.64
CA SER A 758 20.33 33.73 -14.76
C SER A 758 19.35 32.64 -14.31
N ILE A 759 18.06 32.87 -14.56
CA ILE A 759 16.99 31.91 -14.30
C ILE A 759 17.25 30.58 -15.02
N VAL A 760 17.81 30.60 -16.21
CA VAL A 760 18.12 29.40 -17.00
C VAL A 760 19.09 28.50 -16.23
N TRP A 761 20.15 29.05 -15.63
CA TRP A 761 21.13 28.29 -14.87
C TRP A 761 20.57 27.78 -13.54
N ILE A 762 19.66 28.51 -12.90
CA ILE A 762 18.89 28.01 -11.74
C ILE A 762 18.14 26.75 -12.11
N TYR A 763 17.44 26.70 -13.24
CA TYR A 763 16.73 25.49 -13.71
C TYR A 763 17.69 24.39 -14.12
N VAL A 764 18.83 24.67 -14.74
CA VAL A 764 19.83 23.65 -15.12
C VAL A 764 20.42 22.96 -13.90
N VAL A 765 20.89 23.71 -12.91
CA VAL A 765 21.44 23.16 -11.65
C VAL A 765 20.36 22.40 -10.91
N SER A 766 19.13 22.95 -10.83
CA SER A 766 17.99 22.27 -10.20
C SER A 766 17.63 20.97 -10.93
N THR A 767 17.78 20.90 -12.26
CA THR A 767 17.54 19.66 -13.02
C THR A 767 18.50 18.55 -12.60
N VAL A 768 19.80 18.85 -12.50
CA VAL A 768 20.80 17.87 -12.04
C VAL A 768 20.47 17.40 -10.61
N TYR A 769 20.08 18.32 -9.75
CA TYR A 769 19.73 18.04 -8.37
C TYR A 769 18.44 17.22 -8.24
N ILE A 770 17.40 17.53 -9.01
CA ILE A 770 16.14 16.75 -9.05
C ILE A 770 16.42 15.32 -9.54
N VAL A 771 17.23 15.15 -10.60
CA VAL A 771 17.62 13.82 -11.10
C VAL A 771 18.36 13.04 -10.02
N LEU A 772 19.22 13.67 -9.26
CA LEU A 772 19.89 13.07 -8.11
C LEU A 772 18.88 12.65 -7.03
N ALA A 773 17.96 13.53 -6.66
CA ALA A 773 16.94 13.25 -5.65
C ALA A 773 16.00 12.09 -6.05
N LEU A 774 15.58 12.04 -7.32
CA LEU A 774 14.78 10.96 -7.88
C LEU A 774 15.58 9.63 -7.88
N SER A 775 16.88 9.68 -8.21
CA SER A 775 17.77 8.51 -8.18
C SER A 775 17.97 7.95 -6.75
N LEU A 776 18.05 8.84 -5.78
CA LEU A 776 18.13 8.47 -4.37
C LEU A 776 16.81 7.82 -3.87
N GLY A 777 15.67 8.34 -4.30
CA GLY A 777 14.36 7.72 -4.08
C GLY A 777 14.26 6.32 -4.69
N LEU A 778 14.77 6.11 -5.89
CA LEU A 778 14.91 4.79 -6.52
C LEU A 778 15.78 3.85 -5.65
N PHE A 779 16.90 4.34 -5.13
CA PHE A 779 17.77 3.57 -4.25
C PHE A 779 17.04 3.14 -2.96
N ILE A 780 16.35 4.06 -2.30
CA ILE A 780 15.55 3.78 -1.10
C ILE A 780 14.45 2.74 -1.39
N SER A 781 13.81 2.80 -2.56
CA SER A 781 12.77 1.85 -2.96
C SER A 781 13.26 0.39 -3.10
N ASN A 782 14.56 0.18 -3.28
CA ASN A 782 15.14 -1.17 -3.31
C ASN A 782 15.24 -1.80 -1.92
N ILE A 783 15.31 -0.97 -0.87
CA ILE A 783 15.43 -1.41 0.54
C ILE A 783 14.04 -1.54 1.15
N ALA A 784 13.14 -0.60 0.86
CA ALA A 784 11.80 -0.55 1.45
C ALA A 784 10.89 -1.64 0.87
N THR A 785 10.12 -2.29 1.76
CA THR A 785 9.13 -3.32 1.42
C THR A 785 7.71 -2.76 1.42
N THR A 786 7.41 -1.75 2.27
CA THR A 786 6.10 -1.11 2.39
C THR A 786 6.18 0.39 2.10
N GLN A 787 5.06 0.99 1.69
CA GLN A 787 4.99 2.44 1.44
C GLN A 787 5.32 3.25 2.69
N LEU A 788 4.85 2.80 3.87
CA LEU A 788 5.17 3.46 5.13
C LEU A 788 6.66 3.42 5.43
N MET A 789 7.31 2.27 5.24
CA MET A 789 8.77 2.14 5.41
C MET A 789 9.54 3.03 4.44
N ALA A 790 9.09 3.13 3.19
CA ALA A 790 9.71 4.00 2.19
C ALA A 790 9.60 5.49 2.60
N LEU A 791 8.45 5.90 3.11
CA LEU A 791 8.20 7.26 3.59
C LEU A 791 9.08 7.60 4.81
N LEU A 792 9.08 6.74 5.83
CA LEU A 792 9.86 6.95 7.07
C LEU A 792 11.36 6.93 6.77
N LEU A 793 11.83 5.98 5.97
CA LEU A 793 13.24 5.88 5.62
C LEU A 793 13.70 7.10 4.82
N SER A 794 12.89 7.56 3.84
CA SER A 794 13.19 8.79 3.09
C SER A 794 13.23 10.01 4.00
N ALA A 795 12.26 10.16 4.91
CA ALA A 795 12.22 11.29 5.82
C ALA A 795 13.42 11.27 6.79
N MET A 796 13.70 10.15 7.46
CA MET A 796 14.79 10.07 8.45
C MET A 796 16.17 10.19 7.84
N VAL A 797 16.44 9.49 6.71
CA VAL A 797 17.76 9.47 6.08
C VAL A 797 18.09 10.80 5.40
N LEU A 798 17.06 11.54 4.95
CA LEU A 798 17.31 12.79 4.22
C LEU A 798 17.16 14.02 5.12
N LEU A 799 16.09 14.13 5.92
CA LEU A 799 15.77 15.37 6.63
C LEU A 799 16.86 15.75 7.64
N VAL A 800 17.28 14.81 8.48
CA VAL A 800 18.26 15.09 9.54
C VAL A 800 19.62 15.53 8.98
N PRO A 801 20.25 14.83 8.01
CA PRO A 801 21.49 15.30 7.39
C PRO A 801 21.33 16.62 6.63
N ILE A 802 20.16 16.86 5.98
CA ILE A 802 19.93 18.11 5.26
C ILE A 802 19.93 19.27 6.24
N VAL A 803 19.19 19.20 7.32
CA VAL A 803 19.07 20.31 8.27
C VAL A 803 20.39 20.55 8.99
N MET A 804 21.11 19.48 9.41
CA MET A 804 22.29 19.59 10.26
C MET A 804 23.60 19.77 9.48
N LEU A 805 23.77 19.10 8.32
CA LEU A 805 25.07 18.94 7.66
C LEU A 805 25.16 19.65 6.29
N SER A 806 24.10 20.31 5.82
CA SER A 806 24.12 20.96 4.50
C SER A 806 24.64 22.41 4.48
N GLY A 807 24.90 22.98 5.66
CA GLY A 807 25.18 24.41 5.76
C GLY A 807 23.93 25.30 5.78
N MET A 808 22.75 24.68 6.03
CA MET A 808 21.49 25.40 6.19
C MET A 808 21.42 26.17 7.51
N MET A 809 21.65 25.50 8.64
CA MET A 809 21.59 26.10 9.97
C MET A 809 22.97 26.49 10.49
N PHE A 810 23.98 25.65 10.29
CA PHE A 810 25.31 25.89 10.79
C PHE A 810 26.32 25.87 9.63
N PRO A 811 27.29 26.82 9.57
CA PRO A 811 28.37 26.77 8.60
C PRO A 811 29.13 25.44 8.70
N VAL A 812 29.36 24.77 7.59
CA VAL A 812 30.03 23.47 7.57
C VAL A 812 31.49 23.60 8.05
N GLU A 813 32.11 24.75 7.81
CA GLU A 813 33.48 25.10 8.20
C GLU A 813 33.66 25.15 9.72
N SER A 814 32.57 25.41 10.45
CA SER A 814 32.55 25.46 11.93
C SER A 814 32.41 24.10 12.60
N MET A 815 32.17 23.04 11.83
CA MET A 815 31.96 21.68 12.35
C MET A 815 33.29 20.97 12.60
N PRO A 816 33.33 20.01 13.55
CA PRO A 816 34.44 19.07 13.67
C PRO A 816 34.78 18.37 12.36
N GLN A 817 36.05 18.06 12.11
CA GLN A 817 36.53 17.54 10.83
C GLN A 817 35.82 16.25 10.37
N ILE A 818 35.43 15.37 11.30
CA ILE A 818 34.65 14.16 11.01
C ILE A 818 33.29 14.51 10.42
N LEU A 819 32.60 15.50 10.98
CA LEU A 819 31.28 15.95 10.45
C LEU A 819 31.41 16.67 9.10
N GLN A 820 32.52 17.35 8.85
CA GLN A 820 32.80 17.96 7.54
C GLN A 820 32.94 16.88 6.44
N TRP A 821 33.59 15.75 6.75
CA TRP A 821 33.69 14.62 5.81
C TRP A 821 32.32 13.98 5.53
N ILE A 822 31.49 13.82 6.55
CA ILE A 822 30.13 13.31 6.37
C ILE A 822 29.29 14.32 5.56
N ALA A 823 29.42 15.61 5.86
CA ALA A 823 28.76 16.70 5.12
C ALA A 823 29.18 16.73 3.64
N ALA A 824 30.40 16.32 3.29
CA ALA A 824 30.87 16.23 1.92
C ALA A 824 30.11 15.19 1.07
N VAL A 825 29.47 14.19 1.70
CA VAL A 825 28.64 13.19 1.01
C VAL A 825 27.17 13.62 0.93
N VAL A 826 26.77 14.71 1.60
CA VAL A 826 25.39 15.20 1.64
C VAL A 826 25.10 16.09 0.43
N PRO A 827 24.26 15.64 -0.56
CA PRO A 827 24.08 16.39 -1.81
C PRO A 827 23.51 17.81 -1.66
N PRO A 828 22.54 18.07 -0.75
CA PRO A 828 21.99 19.40 -0.54
C PRO A 828 23.01 20.49 -0.24
N ARG A 829 24.16 20.15 0.34
CA ARG A 829 25.26 21.10 0.60
C ARG A 829 25.66 21.84 -0.68
N TYR A 830 25.97 21.08 -1.74
CA TYR A 830 26.42 21.64 -3.00
C TYR A 830 25.32 22.42 -3.73
N TYR A 831 24.09 21.91 -3.64
CA TYR A 831 22.94 22.60 -4.24
C TYR A 831 22.67 23.95 -3.55
N ILE A 832 22.69 24.01 -2.22
CA ILE A 832 22.48 25.24 -1.45
C ILE A 832 23.58 26.24 -1.75
N GLN A 833 24.83 25.81 -1.83
CA GLN A 833 25.96 26.68 -2.21
C GLN A 833 25.79 27.24 -3.62
N ALA A 834 25.45 26.41 -4.59
CA ALA A 834 25.18 26.83 -5.97
C ALA A 834 24.01 27.81 -6.05
N MET A 835 22.90 27.53 -5.34
CA MET A 835 21.73 28.42 -5.32
C MET A 835 22.02 29.77 -4.65
N ARG A 836 22.76 29.80 -3.53
CA ARG A 836 23.18 31.08 -2.92
C ARG A 836 24.05 31.92 -3.90
N LYS A 837 24.98 31.26 -4.59
CA LYS A 837 25.82 31.93 -5.61
C LYS A 837 24.97 32.48 -6.75
N LEU A 838 24.07 31.69 -7.32
CA LEU A 838 23.25 32.13 -8.45
C LEU A 838 22.19 33.16 -8.04
N MET A 839 21.43 32.92 -6.99
CA MET A 839 20.26 33.72 -6.64
C MET A 839 20.64 35.01 -5.94
N VAL A 840 21.58 34.96 -4.98
CA VAL A 840 21.90 36.09 -4.11
C VAL A 840 23.12 36.86 -4.64
N MET A 841 24.17 36.13 -5.05
CA MET A 841 25.41 36.80 -5.52
C MET A 841 25.37 37.15 -6.99
N GLY A 842 24.50 36.52 -7.81
CA GLY A 842 24.37 36.83 -9.24
C GLY A 842 25.61 36.46 -10.07
N VAL A 843 26.36 35.41 -9.65
CA VAL A 843 27.58 34.96 -10.34
C VAL A 843 27.26 34.22 -11.63
N ASP A 844 28.25 34.13 -12.51
CA ASP A 844 28.17 33.35 -13.75
C ASP A 844 28.28 31.84 -13.51
N VAL A 845 27.91 31.07 -14.53
CA VAL A 845 27.92 29.60 -14.48
C VAL A 845 29.29 29.02 -14.16
N GLY A 846 30.36 29.70 -14.55
CA GLY A 846 31.74 29.25 -14.29
C GLY A 846 32.02 28.99 -12.81
N ASP A 847 31.44 29.83 -11.94
CA ASP A 847 31.66 29.78 -10.50
C ASP A 847 30.84 28.69 -9.76
N VAL A 848 29.87 28.07 -10.48
CA VAL A 848 29.04 26.97 -9.95
C VAL A 848 29.30 25.63 -10.64
N LEU A 849 30.24 25.56 -11.58
CA LEU A 849 30.59 24.32 -12.29
C LEU A 849 31.08 23.22 -11.36
N GLN A 850 31.81 23.56 -10.32
CA GLN A 850 32.32 22.61 -9.35
C GLN A 850 31.18 21.91 -8.61
N GLU A 851 30.24 22.66 -8.05
CA GLU A 851 29.09 22.12 -7.33
C GLU A 851 28.21 21.29 -8.27
N MET A 852 27.99 21.76 -9.49
CA MET A 852 27.22 21.05 -10.51
C MET A 852 27.89 19.74 -10.92
N ALA A 853 29.22 19.70 -11.07
CA ALA A 853 29.96 18.49 -11.38
C ALA A 853 29.86 17.46 -10.27
N VAL A 854 30.00 17.89 -9.01
CA VAL A 854 29.81 16.98 -7.84
C VAL A 854 28.40 16.40 -7.82
N LEU A 855 27.38 17.24 -7.98
CA LEU A 855 25.96 16.80 -8.03
C LEU A 855 25.74 15.81 -9.18
N ALA A 856 26.33 16.05 -10.37
CA ALA A 856 26.20 15.16 -11.52
C ALA A 856 26.86 13.80 -11.27
N VAL A 857 28.07 13.79 -10.68
CA VAL A 857 28.77 12.53 -10.30
C VAL A 857 27.94 11.73 -9.28
N MET A 858 27.41 12.41 -8.25
CA MET A 858 26.55 11.77 -7.26
C MET A 858 25.26 11.21 -7.91
N ALA A 859 24.64 11.97 -8.85
CA ALA A 859 23.45 11.51 -9.57
C ALA A 859 23.73 10.26 -10.38
N LEU A 860 24.85 10.21 -11.12
CA LEU A 860 25.27 9.05 -11.90
C LEU A 860 25.58 7.85 -11.00
N PHE A 861 26.20 8.08 -9.85
CA PHE A 861 26.52 7.04 -8.87
C PHE A 861 25.23 6.38 -8.31
N PHE A 862 24.30 7.18 -7.78
CA PHE A 862 23.04 6.64 -7.23
C PHE A 862 22.16 6.02 -8.30
N LEU A 863 22.10 6.61 -9.49
CA LEU A 863 21.38 6.06 -10.62
C LEU A 863 21.98 4.71 -11.06
N GLY A 864 23.31 4.63 -11.12
CA GLY A 864 24.03 3.41 -11.45
C GLY A 864 23.73 2.28 -10.46
N ILE A 865 23.80 2.56 -9.15
CA ILE A 865 23.45 1.59 -8.11
C ILE A 865 21.98 1.19 -8.20
N ALA A 866 21.06 2.16 -8.37
CA ALA A 866 19.64 1.90 -8.46
C ALA A 866 19.33 0.97 -9.66
N LEU A 867 19.95 1.21 -10.82
CA LEU A 867 19.80 0.38 -12.01
C LEU A 867 20.44 -1.02 -11.85
N ALA A 868 21.60 -1.10 -11.22
CA ALA A 868 22.29 -2.38 -10.97
C ALA A 868 21.51 -3.27 -10.01
N LYS A 869 20.91 -2.69 -8.97
CA LYS A 869 20.11 -3.39 -7.97
C LYS A 869 18.64 -3.61 -8.38
N PHE A 870 18.18 -2.98 -9.46
CA PHE A 870 16.82 -3.20 -9.94
C PHE A 870 16.68 -4.63 -10.49
N LYS A 871 15.95 -5.45 -9.74
CA LYS A 871 15.81 -6.87 -10.06
C LYS A 871 14.97 -7.07 -11.32
N LYS A 872 15.49 -7.81 -12.28
CA LYS A 872 14.79 -8.22 -13.52
C LYS A 872 13.80 -9.36 -13.29
N ARG A 873 13.82 -9.96 -12.10
CA ARG A 873 13.01 -11.08 -11.64
C ARG A 873 12.67 -10.89 -10.15
N LEU A 874 11.69 -11.58 -9.67
CA LEU A 874 11.41 -11.67 -8.24
C LEU A 874 12.57 -12.41 -7.55
N ALA A 875 12.92 -11.96 -6.36
CA ALA A 875 14.06 -12.51 -5.60
C ALA A 875 13.73 -13.84 -4.98
#